data_7a381dca5dd82ab15d625c1cbc9f2f1a
#
_entry.id   7a381dca5dd82ab15d625c1cbc9f2f1a
#
_cell.length_a   1.000
_cell.length_b   1.000
_cell.length_c   1.000
_cell.angle_alpha   90.00
_cell.angle_beta   90.00
_cell.angle_gamma   90.00
#
_symmetry.space_group_name_H-M   'P 1'
#
loop_
_entity.id
_entity.type
_entity.pdbx_description
1 polymer ?
#
loop_
_entity_poly.entity_id
_entity_poly.type
_entity_poly.pdbx_seq_one_letter_code
_entity_poly.pdbx_strand_id
1 'polypeptide(L)'
;MTTSKINGPVVFKKNGEIAVLTINNPPVNTLAKEVRISLASYLESANQDADVLAIVICGSGRNLCGGADIREFNTPDREVQPMSRDLMNLLEESKKPIVAAIHGPTLGGGLELALGCHYRVADKLASIGLPEVQRGVIPGAGGTQRLPRLIGLQPAIKMITSGLPVDAIEALKLGIVDLLSTNDLLEDSIAFAKQIIANNSGPRRISTMKIEGSLEENIKLIEKHRLQLKKSAPGLSAPTYALESINNAVIMAFDEGLKAEAELSRISMGSDQSRSLVHAFFAERQAGKIPDISSDTILRPIKKAAIIGAGTMGGGIAMSFVNAGVPVILIETSRENLANGISRIESNYKTSVKRGRLTEEEMAIRLSRITASTSYKDMGDSDIVIEAVYEEIDVKRNVFKEIDRFSRGDAILATNTSTLDVNKIALFTNRPESVLGTHFFSPANVMKLLEIVRADRTSKDIVASVMAMAKEINKVGVVVGVCDGFVGNRMLAPYFRQCDFLVEEGAMPQDIDNVVEEYGFRMGPFRVSDLAGLDISWAIEKRRAETRPLDERFSPLLDRICQLGRYGQKTGAGWYLYEGGRKAIPDPVIEEIIYARSHEMSLNRRIIEDDEILQRCLYSMINEGAKILEDGLAIRSSDIDVIWLHGYGFPRHRGGPMFYADLVGLRNVCDTLDEFHREWGDKWQPSGLLRSLADSDSSFGEWDKKQIKK
;
A
#
# COMPACT_ATOMS: atom_id res chain seq x y z
N MET A 1 -11.09 -24.21 -42.09
CA MET A 1 -10.78 -23.42 -40.87
C MET A 1 -9.47 -22.68 -41.12
N THR A 2 -9.54 -21.44 -41.57
CA THR A 2 -8.36 -20.60 -41.85
C THR A 2 -7.85 -20.06 -40.52
N THR A 3 -6.72 -20.59 -40.06
CA THR A 3 -5.96 -20.02 -38.93
C THR A 3 -5.42 -18.65 -39.34
N SER A 4 -6.17 -17.58 -39.02
CA SER A 4 -5.65 -16.22 -39.11
C SER A 4 -4.54 -16.05 -38.05
N LYS A 5 -3.32 -15.77 -38.50
CA LYS A 5 -2.23 -15.32 -37.63
C LYS A 5 -2.72 -14.10 -36.83
N ILE A 6 -2.75 -14.24 -35.53
CA ILE A 6 -3.06 -13.13 -34.58
C ILE A 6 -1.85 -12.20 -34.62
N ASN A 7 -1.86 -11.21 -35.52
CA ASN A 7 -0.80 -10.20 -35.62
C ASN A 7 -1.36 -8.85 -35.22
N GLY A 8 -1.49 -8.60 -33.88
CA GLY A 8 -1.87 -7.28 -33.36
C GLY A 8 -2.47 -7.34 -31.97
N PRO A 9 -2.53 -6.20 -31.25
CA PRO A 9 -3.07 -6.11 -29.91
C PRO A 9 -4.60 -6.14 -29.86
N VAL A 10 -5.28 -6.14 -31.00
CA VAL A 10 -6.72 -6.34 -31.16
C VAL A 10 -6.98 -7.31 -32.30
N VAL A 11 -7.92 -8.21 -32.11
CA VAL A 11 -8.33 -9.19 -33.11
C VAL A 11 -9.77 -8.90 -33.55
N PHE A 12 -9.98 -8.79 -34.87
CA PHE A 12 -11.32 -8.65 -35.47
C PHE A 12 -11.82 -10.01 -35.95
N LYS A 13 -13.03 -10.40 -35.56
CA LYS A 13 -13.75 -11.57 -36.07
C LYS A 13 -15.20 -11.21 -36.38
N LYS A 14 -15.75 -11.75 -37.43
CA LYS A 14 -17.17 -11.64 -37.77
C LYS A 14 -17.90 -12.92 -37.36
N ASN A 15 -18.97 -12.81 -36.58
CA ASN A 15 -19.85 -13.89 -36.17
C ASN A 15 -21.28 -13.59 -36.66
N GLY A 16 -21.59 -14.02 -37.92
CA GLY A 16 -22.80 -13.60 -38.58
C GLY A 16 -22.83 -12.08 -38.78
N GLU A 17 -23.88 -11.44 -38.25
CA GLU A 17 -24.08 -9.99 -38.30
C GLU A 17 -23.42 -9.23 -37.13
N ILE A 18 -22.64 -9.93 -36.30
CA ILE A 18 -21.95 -9.34 -35.15
C ILE A 18 -20.45 -9.27 -35.43
N ALA A 19 -19.84 -8.06 -35.32
CA ALA A 19 -18.41 -7.90 -35.29
C ALA A 19 -17.90 -8.07 -33.84
N VAL A 20 -16.90 -8.94 -33.64
CA VAL A 20 -16.26 -9.17 -32.33
C VAL A 20 -14.86 -8.60 -32.38
N LEU A 21 -14.58 -7.61 -31.52
CA LEU A 21 -13.28 -6.99 -31.32
C LEU A 21 -12.69 -7.49 -30.00
N THR A 22 -11.62 -8.30 -30.09
CA THR A 22 -10.98 -8.89 -28.90
C THR A 22 -9.67 -8.15 -28.62
N ILE A 23 -9.57 -7.47 -27.48
CA ILE A 23 -8.33 -6.87 -27.00
C ILE A 23 -7.41 -8.00 -26.51
N ASN A 24 -6.18 -8.06 -27.05
CA ASN A 24 -5.16 -9.07 -26.74
C ASN A 24 -3.81 -8.41 -26.48
N ASN A 25 -3.70 -7.69 -25.40
CA ASN A 25 -2.50 -6.98 -24.95
C ASN A 25 -2.11 -7.42 -23.52
N PRO A 26 -1.56 -8.66 -23.38
CA PRO A 26 -1.23 -9.20 -22.06
C PRO A 26 -0.17 -8.35 -21.32
N PRO A 27 -0.13 -8.38 -19.98
CA PRO A 27 -0.90 -9.30 -19.11
C PRO A 27 -2.30 -8.82 -18.72
N VAL A 28 -2.66 -7.55 -18.95
CA VAL A 28 -3.89 -6.94 -18.41
C VAL A 28 -4.64 -6.05 -19.43
N ASN A 29 -4.35 -6.18 -20.71
CA ASN A 29 -5.06 -5.48 -21.77
C ASN A 29 -5.10 -3.96 -21.58
N THR A 30 -3.95 -3.32 -21.28
CA THR A 30 -3.87 -1.85 -21.17
C THR A 30 -4.19 -1.17 -22.50
N LEU A 31 -4.76 0.03 -22.42
CA LEU A 31 -5.05 0.90 -23.58
C LEU A 31 -3.78 1.62 -24.07
N ALA A 32 -2.74 0.84 -24.37
CA ALA A 32 -1.54 1.35 -25.02
C ALA A 32 -1.88 1.92 -26.42
N LYS A 33 -1.02 2.78 -26.97
CA LYS A 33 -1.26 3.45 -28.25
C LYS A 33 -1.65 2.49 -29.38
N GLU A 34 -1.01 1.31 -29.47
CA GLU A 34 -1.29 0.31 -30.49
C GLU A 34 -2.70 -0.29 -30.35
N VAL A 35 -3.17 -0.46 -29.10
CA VAL A 35 -4.54 -0.93 -28.82
C VAL A 35 -5.55 0.13 -29.24
N ARG A 36 -5.30 1.39 -28.89
CA ARG A 36 -6.21 2.52 -29.23
C ARG A 36 -6.34 2.69 -30.75
N ILE A 37 -5.22 2.67 -31.47
CA ILE A 37 -5.20 2.76 -32.96
C ILE A 37 -5.94 1.57 -33.58
N SER A 38 -5.68 0.35 -33.11
CA SER A 38 -6.29 -0.85 -33.66
C SER A 38 -7.80 -0.89 -33.41
N LEU A 39 -8.25 -0.53 -32.19
CA LEU A 39 -9.68 -0.47 -31.87
C LEU A 39 -10.41 0.55 -32.75
N ALA A 40 -9.86 1.75 -32.93
CA ALA A 40 -10.46 2.79 -33.78
C ALA A 40 -10.57 2.34 -35.24
N SER A 41 -9.52 1.74 -35.78
CA SER A 41 -9.52 1.23 -37.17
C SER A 41 -10.54 0.11 -37.38
N TYR A 42 -10.62 -0.86 -36.48
CA TYR A 42 -11.60 -1.95 -36.59
C TYR A 42 -13.02 -1.49 -36.31
N LEU A 43 -13.23 -0.50 -35.45
CA LEU A 43 -14.52 0.15 -35.24
C LEU A 43 -15.01 0.81 -36.53
N GLU A 44 -14.14 1.56 -37.20
CA GLU A 44 -14.46 2.16 -38.49
C GLU A 44 -14.83 1.10 -39.55
N SER A 45 -14.01 0.05 -39.66
CA SER A 45 -14.28 -1.09 -40.58
C SER A 45 -15.64 -1.74 -40.27
N ALA A 46 -15.94 -1.99 -39.00
CA ALA A 46 -17.22 -2.58 -38.59
C ALA A 46 -18.42 -1.65 -38.87
N ASN A 47 -18.25 -0.33 -38.74
CA ASN A 47 -19.29 0.65 -39.06
C ASN A 47 -19.56 0.74 -40.56
N GLN A 48 -18.56 0.54 -41.41
CA GLN A 48 -18.67 0.58 -42.89
C GLN A 48 -19.22 -0.72 -43.48
N ASP A 49 -19.03 -1.87 -42.82
CA ASP A 49 -19.49 -3.18 -43.31
C ASP A 49 -21.02 -3.32 -43.19
N ALA A 50 -21.74 -3.31 -44.29
CA ALA A 50 -23.21 -3.38 -44.31
C ALA A 50 -23.79 -4.67 -43.70
N ASP A 51 -23.02 -5.78 -43.67
CA ASP A 51 -23.46 -7.03 -43.06
C ASP A 51 -23.27 -7.08 -41.53
N VAL A 52 -22.56 -6.09 -40.95
CA VAL A 52 -22.43 -5.96 -39.48
C VAL A 52 -23.56 -5.08 -38.96
N LEU A 53 -24.34 -5.60 -38.02
CA LEU A 53 -25.48 -4.89 -37.42
C LEU A 53 -25.17 -4.46 -35.96
N ALA A 54 -24.27 -5.15 -35.25
CA ALA A 54 -23.80 -4.76 -33.92
C ALA A 54 -22.35 -5.18 -33.69
N ILE A 55 -21.74 -4.64 -32.64
CA ILE A 55 -20.34 -4.86 -32.29
C ILE A 55 -20.26 -5.36 -30.85
N VAL A 56 -19.39 -6.34 -30.57
CA VAL A 56 -19.04 -6.80 -29.24
C VAL A 56 -17.56 -6.52 -29.00
N ILE A 57 -17.21 -5.85 -27.92
CA ILE A 57 -15.83 -5.64 -27.48
C ILE A 57 -15.57 -6.53 -26.26
N CYS A 58 -14.56 -7.39 -26.34
CA CYS A 58 -14.16 -8.27 -25.26
C CYS A 58 -12.63 -8.25 -25.07
N GLY A 59 -12.12 -8.82 -23.99
CA GLY A 59 -10.70 -9.00 -23.74
C GLY A 59 -10.29 -10.46 -23.76
N SER A 60 -9.04 -10.74 -24.12
CA SER A 60 -8.44 -12.06 -23.93
C SER A 60 -7.83 -12.18 -22.52
N GLY A 61 -7.74 -13.40 -22.00
CA GLY A 61 -7.06 -13.67 -20.74
C GLY A 61 -7.80 -13.20 -19.49
N ARG A 62 -7.18 -12.33 -18.69
CA ARG A 62 -7.60 -12.08 -17.29
C ARG A 62 -8.72 -11.08 -17.10
N ASN A 63 -8.93 -10.18 -18.06
CA ASN A 63 -9.87 -9.06 -17.92
C ASN A 63 -10.20 -8.43 -19.29
N LEU A 64 -11.28 -7.68 -19.36
CA LEU A 64 -11.59 -6.87 -20.54
C LEU A 64 -10.45 -5.88 -20.81
N CYS A 65 -10.17 -5.01 -19.86
CA CYS A 65 -9.15 -3.97 -19.95
C CYS A 65 -8.74 -3.46 -18.57
N GLY A 66 -7.44 -3.41 -18.30
CA GLY A 66 -6.87 -2.93 -17.04
C GLY A 66 -6.72 -1.41 -16.93
N GLY A 67 -7.17 -0.65 -17.96
CA GLY A 67 -7.12 0.79 -18.00
C GLY A 67 -5.97 1.36 -18.84
N ALA A 68 -5.68 2.65 -18.64
CA ALA A 68 -4.57 3.33 -19.31
C ALA A 68 -3.22 2.67 -18.97
N ASP A 69 -2.29 2.68 -19.91
CA ASP A 69 -0.93 2.23 -19.63
C ASP A 69 -0.18 3.30 -18.83
N ILE A 70 0.03 3.03 -17.55
CA ILE A 70 0.72 3.97 -16.64
C ILE A 70 2.17 4.25 -17.12
N ARG A 71 2.77 3.34 -17.91
CA ARG A 71 4.11 3.54 -18.49
C ARG A 71 4.15 4.62 -19.57
N GLU A 72 3.00 4.92 -20.18
CA GLU A 72 2.85 6.03 -21.15
C GLU A 72 2.67 7.39 -20.48
N PHE A 73 2.44 7.43 -19.14
CA PHE A 73 2.30 8.70 -18.44
C PHE A 73 3.58 9.54 -18.57
N ASN A 74 3.42 10.80 -18.92
CA ASN A 74 4.51 11.74 -19.18
C ASN A 74 5.45 11.33 -20.35
N THR A 75 4.96 10.52 -21.29
CA THR A 75 5.66 10.18 -22.54
C THR A 75 4.86 10.66 -23.77
N PRO A 76 5.52 10.88 -24.93
CA PRO A 76 4.83 11.25 -26.19
C PRO A 76 3.79 10.22 -26.66
N ASP A 77 3.94 8.94 -26.30
CA ASP A 77 3.04 7.87 -26.72
C ASP A 77 1.60 8.05 -26.24
N ARG A 78 1.44 8.75 -25.11
CA ARG A 78 0.12 9.09 -24.58
C ARG A 78 -0.67 10.03 -25.50
N GLU A 79 0.01 10.95 -26.19
CA GLU A 79 -0.60 11.98 -27.06
C GLU A 79 -0.86 11.47 -28.48
N VAL A 80 -0.44 10.22 -28.80
CA VAL A 80 -0.69 9.62 -30.10
C VAL A 80 -2.19 9.40 -30.30
N GLN A 81 -2.69 9.89 -31.45
CA GLN A 81 -4.10 9.80 -31.81
C GLN A 81 -4.51 8.39 -32.28
N PRO A 82 -5.75 7.93 -31.94
CA PRO A 82 -6.65 8.61 -31.03
C PRO A 82 -6.16 8.50 -29.58
N MET A 83 -6.25 9.58 -28.80
CA MET A 83 -6.10 9.48 -27.35
C MET A 83 -7.25 8.66 -26.76
N SER A 84 -7.10 8.21 -25.50
CA SER A 84 -8.16 7.41 -24.85
C SER A 84 -9.52 8.10 -24.88
N ARG A 85 -9.58 9.41 -24.63
CA ARG A 85 -10.83 10.18 -24.68
C ARG A 85 -11.46 10.18 -26.07
N ASP A 86 -10.64 10.34 -27.13
CA ASP A 86 -11.13 10.35 -28.49
C ASP A 86 -11.69 8.97 -28.89
N LEU A 87 -11.02 7.91 -28.46
CA LEU A 87 -11.53 6.55 -28.65
C LEU A 87 -12.88 6.32 -27.97
N MET A 88 -13.07 6.80 -26.70
CA MET A 88 -14.37 6.67 -26.02
C MET A 88 -15.48 7.43 -26.74
N ASN A 89 -15.19 8.60 -27.30
CA ASN A 89 -16.15 9.35 -28.11
C ASN A 89 -16.45 8.62 -29.43
N LEU A 90 -15.45 8.09 -30.13
CA LEU A 90 -15.67 7.29 -31.36
C LEU A 90 -16.55 6.05 -31.11
N LEU A 91 -16.38 5.37 -29.95
CA LEU A 91 -17.22 4.25 -29.57
C LEU A 91 -18.69 4.71 -29.35
N GLU A 92 -18.90 5.79 -28.61
CA GLU A 92 -20.22 6.30 -28.29
C GLU A 92 -20.94 6.88 -29.54
N GLU A 93 -20.18 7.41 -30.50
CA GLU A 93 -20.73 7.96 -31.75
C GLU A 93 -21.03 6.87 -32.82
N SER A 94 -20.64 5.62 -32.57
CA SER A 94 -20.90 4.53 -33.49
C SER A 94 -22.38 4.47 -33.88
N LYS A 95 -22.65 4.27 -35.16
CA LYS A 95 -24.00 4.12 -35.70
C LYS A 95 -24.62 2.76 -35.36
N LYS A 96 -23.79 1.78 -35.01
CA LYS A 96 -24.17 0.41 -34.65
C LYS A 96 -24.05 0.26 -33.14
N PRO A 97 -24.99 -0.46 -32.49
CA PRO A 97 -24.87 -0.70 -31.06
C PRO A 97 -23.62 -1.50 -30.73
N ILE A 98 -22.92 -1.07 -29.66
CA ILE A 98 -21.71 -1.71 -29.14
C ILE A 98 -22.01 -2.27 -27.77
N VAL A 99 -21.67 -3.54 -27.54
CA VAL A 99 -21.77 -4.23 -26.25
C VAL A 99 -20.36 -4.48 -25.70
N ALA A 100 -20.05 -3.99 -24.50
CA ALA A 100 -18.83 -4.37 -23.80
C ALA A 100 -19.06 -5.66 -22.99
N ALA A 101 -18.25 -6.67 -23.22
CA ALA A 101 -18.22 -7.94 -22.49
C ALA A 101 -17.19 -7.84 -21.35
N ILE A 102 -17.62 -7.58 -20.14
CA ILE A 102 -16.83 -7.25 -18.97
C ILE A 102 -16.49 -8.49 -18.16
N HIS A 103 -15.19 -8.80 -17.96
CA HIS A 103 -14.73 -9.84 -17.05
C HIS A 103 -13.49 -9.41 -16.29
N GLY A 104 -13.25 -10.04 -15.13
CA GLY A 104 -12.12 -9.73 -14.28
C GLY A 104 -12.07 -8.25 -13.84
N PRO A 105 -10.91 -7.74 -13.41
CA PRO A 105 -10.73 -6.34 -13.06
C PRO A 105 -10.82 -5.43 -14.29
N THR A 106 -11.93 -4.69 -14.42
CA THR A 106 -12.17 -3.68 -15.48
C THR A 106 -12.14 -2.31 -14.81
N LEU A 107 -10.96 -1.70 -14.79
CA LEU A 107 -10.64 -0.58 -13.92
C LEU A 107 -10.14 0.64 -14.72
N GLY A 108 -10.44 1.83 -14.21
CA GLY A 108 -9.96 3.10 -14.79
C GLY A 108 -10.39 3.25 -16.25
N GLY A 109 -9.43 3.52 -17.13
CA GLY A 109 -9.69 3.59 -18.57
C GLY A 109 -10.38 2.35 -19.16
N GLY A 110 -10.35 1.19 -18.48
CA GLY A 110 -11.11 0.00 -18.86
C GLY A 110 -12.61 0.15 -18.61
N LEU A 111 -12.99 0.77 -17.49
CA LEU A 111 -14.38 1.15 -17.27
C LEU A 111 -14.78 2.31 -18.19
N GLU A 112 -13.89 3.27 -18.44
CA GLU A 112 -14.16 4.37 -19.39
C GLU A 112 -14.42 3.83 -20.80
N LEU A 113 -13.65 2.79 -21.23
CA LEU A 113 -13.93 2.06 -22.49
C LEU A 113 -15.33 1.45 -22.48
N ALA A 114 -15.71 0.77 -21.41
CA ALA A 114 -17.03 0.18 -21.29
C ALA A 114 -18.15 1.22 -21.23
N LEU A 115 -17.90 2.40 -20.64
CA LEU A 115 -18.83 3.54 -20.62
C LEU A 115 -18.95 4.23 -22.00
N GLY A 116 -17.91 4.15 -22.84
CA GLY A 116 -17.97 4.56 -24.25
C GLY A 116 -18.82 3.62 -25.11
N CYS A 117 -19.01 2.37 -24.69
CA CYS A 117 -19.94 1.44 -25.34
C CYS A 117 -21.38 1.72 -24.95
N HIS A 118 -22.33 1.30 -25.83
CA HIS A 118 -23.76 1.55 -25.60
C HIS A 118 -24.36 0.66 -24.52
N TYR A 119 -23.91 -0.59 -24.44
CA TYR A 119 -24.40 -1.61 -23.51
C TYR A 119 -23.25 -2.40 -22.88
N ARG A 120 -23.50 -3.05 -21.75
CA ARG A 120 -22.51 -3.78 -20.95
C ARG A 120 -23.07 -5.07 -20.41
N VAL A 121 -22.40 -6.17 -20.70
CA VAL A 121 -22.66 -7.50 -20.10
C VAL A 121 -21.47 -7.86 -19.23
N ALA A 122 -21.67 -8.32 -18.01
CA ALA A 122 -20.56 -8.63 -17.11
C ALA A 122 -20.59 -10.07 -16.60
N ASP A 123 -19.40 -10.66 -16.47
CA ASP A 123 -19.19 -11.88 -15.69
C ASP A 123 -19.45 -11.59 -14.18
N LYS A 124 -19.97 -12.58 -13.45
CA LYS A 124 -20.32 -12.45 -12.03
C LYS A 124 -19.13 -12.13 -11.13
N LEU A 125 -17.91 -12.50 -11.54
CA LEU A 125 -16.67 -12.26 -10.81
C LEU A 125 -15.97 -10.95 -11.22
N ALA A 126 -16.57 -10.15 -12.10
CA ALA A 126 -15.99 -8.90 -12.54
C ALA A 126 -15.92 -7.88 -11.40
N SER A 127 -14.82 -7.12 -11.37
CA SER A 127 -14.60 -5.99 -10.48
C SER A 127 -14.49 -4.71 -11.31
N ILE A 128 -15.32 -3.71 -11.01
CA ILE A 128 -15.59 -2.56 -11.88
C ILE A 128 -15.38 -1.27 -11.10
N GLY A 129 -14.54 -0.33 -11.59
CA GLY A 129 -14.30 0.92 -10.87
C GLY A 129 -13.37 1.92 -11.56
N LEU A 130 -13.27 3.11 -10.97
CA LEU A 130 -12.40 4.21 -11.40
C LEU A 130 -11.38 4.52 -10.27
N PRO A 131 -10.27 3.77 -10.18
CA PRO A 131 -9.31 3.86 -9.06
C PRO A 131 -8.24 4.95 -9.23
N GLU A 132 -8.38 5.84 -10.20
CA GLU A 132 -7.38 6.83 -10.59
C GLU A 132 -6.90 7.69 -9.41
N VAL A 133 -7.81 8.09 -8.52
CA VAL A 133 -7.45 8.91 -7.33
C VAL A 133 -6.45 8.22 -6.41
N GLN A 134 -6.40 6.88 -6.42
CA GLN A 134 -5.39 6.13 -5.69
C GLN A 134 -3.98 6.22 -6.30
N ARG A 135 -3.86 6.83 -7.48
CA ARG A 135 -2.60 7.13 -8.19
C ARG A 135 -2.37 8.64 -8.32
N GLY A 136 -3.14 9.44 -7.57
CA GLY A 136 -3.03 10.90 -7.57
C GLY A 136 -3.50 11.56 -8.86
N VAL A 137 -4.24 10.85 -9.69
CA VAL A 137 -4.85 11.38 -10.93
C VAL A 137 -6.37 11.21 -10.89
N ILE A 138 -7.07 11.82 -11.84
CA ILE A 138 -8.50 11.61 -12.01
C ILE A 138 -8.79 10.86 -13.32
N PRO A 139 -9.98 10.22 -13.47
CA PRO A 139 -10.42 9.72 -14.76
C PRO A 139 -10.34 10.83 -15.82
N GLY A 140 -9.77 10.53 -16.97
CA GLY A 140 -9.48 11.57 -17.99
C GLY A 140 -9.96 11.22 -19.39
N ALA A 141 -10.76 10.14 -19.52
CA ALA A 141 -11.37 9.74 -20.80
C ALA A 141 -12.91 9.77 -20.77
N GLY A 142 -13.47 10.59 -19.89
CA GLY A 142 -14.91 10.83 -19.78
C GLY A 142 -15.58 10.11 -18.62
N GLY A 143 -14.82 9.47 -17.74
CA GLY A 143 -15.36 8.71 -16.60
C GLY A 143 -16.13 9.60 -15.62
N THR A 144 -15.62 10.79 -15.29
CA THR A 144 -16.29 11.73 -14.40
C THR A 144 -17.52 12.38 -15.05
N GLN A 145 -17.62 12.34 -16.37
CA GLN A 145 -18.72 12.92 -17.14
C GLN A 145 -19.81 11.89 -17.42
N ARG A 146 -19.43 10.63 -17.76
CA ARG A 146 -20.38 9.57 -18.10
C ARG A 146 -20.99 8.88 -16.88
N LEU A 147 -20.18 8.54 -15.89
CA LEU A 147 -20.67 7.76 -14.75
C LEU A 147 -21.80 8.45 -13.97
N PRO A 148 -21.72 9.78 -13.64
CA PRO A 148 -22.82 10.46 -12.95
C PRO A 148 -24.12 10.52 -13.78
N ARG A 149 -24.02 10.55 -15.11
CA ARG A 149 -25.17 10.52 -16.02
C ARG A 149 -25.84 9.16 -16.09
N LEU A 150 -25.04 8.11 -15.91
CA LEU A 150 -25.54 6.72 -16.00
C LEU A 150 -26.16 6.23 -14.69
N ILE A 151 -25.54 6.51 -13.53
CA ILE A 151 -25.92 5.90 -12.25
C ILE A 151 -26.38 6.92 -11.19
N GLY A 152 -26.49 8.19 -11.56
CA GLY A 152 -26.78 9.27 -10.63
C GLY A 152 -25.55 9.79 -9.88
N LEU A 153 -25.70 10.95 -9.26
CA LEU A 153 -24.59 11.72 -8.72
C LEU A 153 -23.97 11.10 -7.48
N GLN A 154 -24.77 10.64 -6.52
CA GLN A 154 -24.28 10.17 -5.23
C GLN A 154 -23.41 8.89 -5.33
N PRO A 155 -23.82 7.80 -6.02
CA PRO A 155 -22.96 6.64 -6.18
C PRO A 155 -21.73 6.94 -7.04
N ALA A 156 -21.82 7.80 -8.05
CA ALA A 156 -20.70 8.19 -8.88
C ALA A 156 -19.63 8.95 -8.05
N ILE A 157 -20.02 9.92 -7.23
CA ILE A 157 -19.10 10.62 -6.31
C ILE A 157 -18.38 9.60 -5.43
N LYS A 158 -19.13 8.69 -4.79
CA LYS A 158 -18.54 7.68 -3.90
C LYS A 158 -17.51 6.82 -4.61
N MET A 159 -17.83 6.29 -5.80
CA MET A 159 -16.92 5.43 -6.57
C MET A 159 -15.67 6.18 -7.03
N ILE A 160 -15.84 7.36 -7.61
CA ILE A 160 -14.73 8.11 -8.22
C ILE A 160 -13.80 8.69 -7.16
N THR A 161 -14.34 9.32 -6.11
CA THR A 161 -13.50 9.97 -5.08
C THR A 161 -12.81 9.00 -4.13
N SER A 162 -13.36 7.78 -3.94
CA SER A 162 -12.70 6.73 -3.16
C SER A 162 -11.74 5.87 -3.99
N GLY A 163 -12.01 5.74 -5.29
CA GLY A 163 -11.30 4.83 -6.18
C GLY A 163 -11.55 3.35 -5.85
N LEU A 164 -12.57 3.03 -5.05
CA LEU A 164 -12.90 1.66 -4.69
C LEU A 164 -13.81 1.04 -5.75
N PRO A 165 -13.47 -0.16 -6.26
CA PRO A 165 -14.32 -0.86 -7.20
C PRO A 165 -15.57 -1.45 -6.53
N VAL A 166 -16.58 -1.74 -7.34
CA VAL A 166 -17.76 -2.53 -6.97
C VAL A 166 -17.71 -3.89 -7.66
N ASP A 167 -18.39 -4.89 -7.10
CA ASP A 167 -18.60 -6.18 -7.76
C ASP A 167 -19.69 -6.08 -8.85
N ALA A 168 -19.80 -7.14 -9.66
CA ALA A 168 -20.72 -7.17 -10.78
C ALA A 168 -22.21 -7.11 -10.35
N ILE A 169 -22.55 -7.62 -9.17
CA ILE A 169 -23.91 -7.60 -8.64
C ILE A 169 -24.31 -6.18 -8.27
N GLU A 170 -23.42 -5.47 -7.59
CA GLU A 170 -23.65 -4.07 -7.24
C GLU A 170 -23.64 -3.18 -8.50
N ALA A 171 -22.74 -3.47 -9.47
CA ALA A 171 -22.74 -2.77 -10.75
C ALA A 171 -24.05 -2.92 -11.53
N LEU A 172 -24.68 -4.10 -11.49
CA LEU A 172 -26.01 -4.32 -12.08
C LEU A 172 -27.09 -3.49 -11.35
N LYS A 173 -27.09 -3.51 -10.01
CA LYS A 173 -28.05 -2.71 -9.21
C LYS A 173 -27.92 -1.22 -9.45
N LEU A 174 -26.70 -0.73 -9.63
CA LEU A 174 -26.42 0.67 -9.94
C LEU A 174 -26.73 1.05 -11.40
N GLY A 175 -26.97 0.08 -12.28
CA GLY A 175 -27.20 0.33 -13.70
C GLY A 175 -25.91 0.57 -14.52
N ILE A 176 -24.72 0.27 -13.95
CA ILE A 176 -23.48 0.28 -14.71
C ILE A 176 -23.49 -0.84 -15.74
N VAL A 177 -24.03 -1.99 -15.40
CA VAL A 177 -24.13 -3.21 -16.21
C VAL A 177 -25.59 -3.49 -16.53
N ASP A 178 -25.88 -3.93 -17.76
CA ASP A 178 -27.23 -4.22 -18.24
C ASP A 178 -27.63 -5.68 -17.99
N LEU A 179 -26.65 -6.60 -17.99
CA LEU A 179 -26.87 -8.05 -17.84
C LEU A 179 -25.69 -8.72 -17.17
N LEU A 180 -25.95 -9.67 -16.28
CA LEU A 180 -24.95 -10.62 -15.78
C LEU A 180 -24.95 -11.88 -16.63
N SER A 181 -23.79 -12.29 -17.12
CA SER A 181 -23.61 -13.56 -17.83
C SER A 181 -23.88 -14.74 -16.90
N THR A 182 -24.54 -15.75 -17.42
CA THR A 182 -24.86 -16.99 -16.70
C THR A 182 -24.08 -18.19 -17.21
N ASN A 183 -23.52 -18.09 -18.43
CA ASN A 183 -22.77 -19.16 -19.12
C ASN A 183 -21.43 -18.63 -19.63
N ASP A 184 -21.22 -18.69 -20.94
CA ASP A 184 -20.06 -18.06 -21.59
C ASP A 184 -20.33 -16.57 -21.83
N LEU A 185 -19.43 -15.71 -21.33
CA LEU A 185 -19.60 -14.27 -21.44
C LEU A 185 -19.69 -13.76 -22.88
N LEU A 186 -18.87 -14.31 -23.78
CA LEU A 186 -18.87 -13.87 -25.17
C LEU A 186 -20.15 -14.31 -25.88
N GLU A 187 -20.60 -15.53 -25.65
CA GLU A 187 -21.85 -16.05 -26.22
C GLU A 187 -23.06 -15.28 -25.71
N ASP A 188 -23.13 -15.02 -24.38
CA ASP A 188 -24.20 -14.22 -23.76
C ASP A 188 -24.19 -12.77 -24.28
N SER A 189 -23.00 -12.18 -24.50
CA SER A 189 -22.87 -10.82 -25.07
C SER A 189 -23.30 -10.76 -26.55
N ILE A 190 -23.01 -11.78 -27.34
CA ILE A 190 -23.48 -11.90 -28.72
C ILE A 190 -25.00 -12.11 -28.76
N ALA A 191 -25.53 -12.95 -27.88
CA ALA A 191 -26.97 -13.16 -27.77
C ALA A 191 -27.69 -11.86 -27.38
N PHE A 192 -27.13 -11.11 -26.43
CA PHE A 192 -27.66 -9.80 -26.02
C PHE A 192 -27.60 -8.77 -27.16
N ALA A 193 -26.50 -8.74 -27.94
CA ALA A 193 -26.39 -7.89 -29.11
C ALA A 193 -27.47 -8.22 -30.18
N LYS A 194 -27.76 -9.51 -30.40
CA LYS A 194 -28.87 -9.96 -31.29
C LYS A 194 -30.23 -9.52 -30.76
N GLN A 195 -30.47 -9.54 -29.45
CA GLN A 195 -31.71 -9.02 -28.85
C GLN A 195 -31.87 -7.51 -29.08
N ILE A 196 -30.77 -6.74 -28.95
CA ILE A 196 -30.76 -5.29 -29.24
C ILE A 196 -31.16 -5.04 -30.69
N ILE A 197 -30.61 -5.82 -31.65
CA ILE A 197 -30.97 -5.71 -33.07
C ILE A 197 -32.46 -6.07 -33.29
N ALA A 198 -32.90 -7.20 -32.75
CA ALA A 198 -34.28 -7.68 -32.91
C ALA A 198 -35.32 -6.70 -32.32
N ASN A 199 -34.97 -6.05 -31.21
CA ASN A 199 -35.82 -5.05 -30.56
C ASN A 199 -35.70 -3.66 -31.21
N ASN A 200 -34.84 -3.47 -32.21
CA ASN A 200 -34.57 -2.20 -32.85
C ASN A 200 -34.17 -1.09 -31.85
N SER A 201 -33.44 -1.47 -30.77
CA SER A 201 -33.11 -0.59 -29.64
C SER A 201 -32.04 0.45 -29.97
N GLY A 202 -31.21 0.23 -30.97
CA GLY A 202 -30.21 1.20 -31.44
C GLY A 202 -29.09 1.53 -30.40
N PRO A 203 -28.21 2.48 -30.71
CA PRO A 203 -27.19 2.98 -29.82
C PRO A 203 -27.77 3.81 -28.68
N ARG A 204 -27.40 3.46 -27.41
CA ARG A 204 -27.75 4.22 -26.21
C ARG A 204 -26.54 5.05 -25.77
N ARG A 205 -26.61 6.38 -25.97
CA ARG A 205 -25.51 7.31 -25.67
C ARG A 205 -25.64 7.88 -24.27
N ILE A 206 -24.65 7.66 -23.42
CA ILE A 206 -24.62 8.19 -22.04
C ILE A 206 -24.46 9.71 -22.04
N SER A 207 -23.70 10.25 -23.02
CA SER A 207 -23.48 11.71 -23.18
C SER A 207 -24.77 12.52 -23.30
N THR A 208 -25.84 11.91 -23.83
CA THR A 208 -27.15 12.57 -23.99
C THR A 208 -28.06 12.44 -22.77
N MET A 209 -27.68 11.61 -21.79
CA MET A 209 -28.46 11.43 -20.56
C MET A 209 -28.28 12.64 -19.63
N LYS A 210 -29.37 12.96 -18.89
CA LYS A 210 -29.32 14.01 -17.87
C LYS A 210 -28.99 13.39 -16.51
N ILE A 211 -28.21 14.13 -15.71
CA ILE A 211 -28.02 13.79 -14.29
C ILE A 211 -29.36 14.05 -13.58
N GLU A 212 -29.81 13.06 -12.82
CA GLU A 212 -31.06 13.14 -12.06
C GLU A 212 -31.00 14.20 -10.94
N GLY A 213 -32.16 14.75 -10.57
CA GLY A 213 -32.30 15.80 -9.57
C GLY A 213 -32.22 17.24 -10.13
N SER A 214 -32.59 18.21 -9.31
CA SER A 214 -32.48 19.61 -9.66
C SER A 214 -31.00 20.08 -9.54
N LEU A 215 -30.67 21.15 -10.24
CA LEU A 215 -29.34 21.77 -10.15
C LEU A 215 -28.99 22.13 -8.69
N GLU A 216 -29.95 22.69 -7.95
CA GLU A 216 -29.75 23.09 -6.56
C GLU A 216 -29.48 21.91 -5.63
N GLU A 217 -30.21 20.80 -5.77
CA GLU A 217 -30.01 19.56 -4.99
C GLU A 217 -28.62 18.97 -5.29
N ASN A 218 -28.25 18.92 -6.56
CA ASN A 218 -26.97 18.38 -7.00
C ASN A 218 -25.79 19.21 -6.47
N ILE A 219 -25.88 20.55 -6.48
CA ILE A 219 -24.85 21.43 -5.91
C ILE A 219 -24.74 21.22 -4.38
N LYS A 220 -25.88 21.14 -3.67
CA LYS A 220 -25.86 20.86 -2.21
C LYS A 220 -25.20 19.54 -1.89
N LEU A 221 -25.44 18.49 -2.69
CA LEU A 221 -24.82 17.20 -2.53
C LEU A 221 -23.29 17.26 -2.72
N ILE A 222 -22.82 17.98 -3.75
CA ILE A 222 -21.39 18.17 -4.02
C ILE A 222 -20.72 18.91 -2.86
N GLU A 223 -21.30 20.00 -2.36
CA GLU A 223 -20.74 20.76 -1.25
C GLU A 223 -20.67 19.91 0.05
N LYS A 224 -21.67 19.09 0.31
CA LYS A 224 -21.62 18.13 1.42
C LYS A 224 -20.44 17.18 1.27
N HIS A 225 -20.21 16.62 0.08
CA HIS A 225 -19.07 15.72 -0.15
C HIS A 225 -17.73 16.44 -0.12
N ARG A 226 -17.65 17.72 -0.54
CA ARG A 226 -16.45 18.56 -0.42
C ARG A 226 -16.01 18.70 1.04
N LEU A 227 -16.96 18.94 1.95
CA LEU A 227 -16.69 19.00 3.39
C LEU A 227 -16.27 17.64 3.97
N GLN A 228 -16.84 16.55 3.46
CA GLN A 228 -16.44 15.19 3.87
C GLN A 228 -15.03 14.85 3.43
N LEU A 229 -14.63 15.18 2.19
CA LEU A 229 -13.30 14.91 1.65
C LEU A 229 -12.20 15.62 2.45
N LYS A 230 -12.42 16.87 2.90
CA LYS A 230 -11.47 17.57 3.78
C LYS A 230 -11.12 16.76 5.04
N LYS A 231 -12.07 15.94 5.54
CA LYS A 231 -11.88 15.12 6.75
C LYS A 231 -11.36 13.71 6.44
N SER A 232 -11.82 13.10 5.34
CA SER A 232 -11.52 11.69 5.03
C SER A 232 -10.28 11.50 4.18
N ALA A 233 -9.86 12.52 3.45
CA ALA A 233 -8.70 12.51 2.54
C ALA A 233 -7.86 13.79 2.70
N PRO A 234 -7.41 14.12 3.93
CA PRO A 234 -6.64 15.33 4.18
C PRO A 234 -5.35 15.32 3.35
N GLY A 235 -5.01 16.46 2.75
CA GLY A 235 -3.80 16.61 1.95
C GLY A 235 -3.82 15.97 0.56
N LEU A 236 -4.88 15.20 0.19
CA LEU A 236 -4.98 14.60 -1.13
C LEU A 236 -5.69 15.52 -2.13
N SER A 237 -5.02 15.84 -3.23
CA SER A 237 -5.57 16.73 -4.29
C SER A 237 -6.47 15.98 -5.27
N ALA A 238 -6.15 14.75 -5.66
CA ALA A 238 -6.88 14.02 -6.69
C ALA A 238 -8.36 13.77 -6.36
N PRO A 239 -8.79 13.38 -5.15
CA PRO A 239 -10.21 13.28 -4.81
C PRO A 239 -10.95 14.62 -4.92
N THR A 240 -10.27 15.74 -4.63
CA THR A 240 -10.84 17.09 -4.76
C THR A 240 -11.01 17.46 -6.23
N TYR A 241 -10.00 17.21 -7.07
CA TYR A 241 -10.11 17.43 -8.52
C TYR A 241 -11.17 16.53 -9.16
N ALA A 242 -11.29 15.28 -8.70
CA ALA A 242 -12.33 14.36 -9.16
C ALA A 242 -13.74 14.90 -8.82
N LEU A 243 -13.95 15.40 -7.61
CA LEU A 243 -15.21 16.02 -7.22
C LEU A 243 -15.50 17.30 -8.02
N GLU A 244 -14.48 18.10 -8.32
CA GLU A 244 -14.62 19.29 -9.17
C GLU A 244 -15.01 18.92 -10.60
N SER A 245 -14.39 17.87 -11.16
CA SER A 245 -14.74 17.37 -12.48
C SER A 245 -16.17 16.82 -12.54
N ILE A 246 -16.65 16.18 -11.46
CA ILE A 246 -18.07 15.77 -11.34
C ILE A 246 -18.99 16.98 -11.22
N ASN A 247 -18.58 18.03 -10.51
CA ASN A 247 -19.33 19.29 -10.45
C ASN A 247 -19.49 19.90 -11.86
N ASN A 248 -18.43 19.87 -12.66
CA ASN A 248 -18.48 20.32 -14.05
C ASN A 248 -19.47 19.50 -14.89
N ALA A 249 -19.65 18.20 -14.62
CA ALA A 249 -20.68 17.38 -15.27
C ALA A 249 -22.12 17.82 -14.95
N VAL A 250 -22.32 18.46 -13.80
CA VAL A 250 -23.64 18.99 -13.36
C VAL A 250 -23.94 20.36 -13.99
N ILE A 251 -22.93 21.23 -14.10
CA ILE A 251 -23.13 22.65 -14.47
C ILE A 251 -22.78 22.97 -15.92
N MET A 252 -22.09 22.10 -16.66
CA MET A 252 -21.64 22.31 -18.02
C MET A 252 -22.31 21.33 -19.00
N ALA A 253 -22.32 21.70 -20.28
CA ALA A 253 -22.62 20.77 -21.35
C ALA A 253 -21.56 19.63 -21.39
N PHE A 254 -21.92 18.46 -21.91
CA PHE A 254 -21.07 17.27 -21.89
C PHE A 254 -19.67 17.54 -22.50
N ASP A 255 -19.60 18.15 -23.67
CA ASP A 255 -18.33 18.42 -24.37
C ASP A 255 -17.45 19.43 -23.63
N GLU A 256 -18.06 20.43 -22.98
CA GLU A 256 -17.36 21.41 -22.15
C GLU A 256 -16.84 20.71 -20.87
N GLY A 257 -17.66 19.86 -20.25
CA GLY A 257 -17.26 19.04 -19.11
C GLY A 257 -16.09 18.11 -19.43
N LEU A 258 -16.07 17.48 -20.62
CA LEU A 258 -14.94 16.67 -21.09
C LEU A 258 -13.63 17.48 -21.24
N LYS A 259 -13.71 18.71 -21.72
CA LYS A 259 -12.53 19.60 -21.81
C LYS A 259 -12.03 19.98 -20.43
N ALA A 260 -12.93 20.30 -19.50
CA ALA A 260 -12.59 20.63 -18.12
C ALA A 260 -12.01 19.40 -17.37
N GLU A 261 -12.55 18.20 -17.59
CA GLU A 261 -12.00 16.94 -17.08
C GLU A 261 -10.56 16.73 -17.57
N ALA A 262 -10.32 16.94 -18.88
CA ALA A 262 -9.00 16.76 -19.47
C ALA A 262 -7.95 17.69 -18.82
N GLU A 263 -8.31 18.94 -18.55
CA GLU A 263 -7.41 19.90 -17.90
C GLU A 263 -7.13 19.53 -16.45
N LEU A 264 -8.15 19.17 -15.66
CA LEU A 264 -7.96 18.68 -14.29
C LEU A 264 -7.14 17.38 -14.25
N SER A 265 -7.34 16.48 -15.22
CA SER A 265 -6.54 15.27 -15.36
C SER A 265 -5.08 15.59 -15.65
N ARG A 266 -4.81 16.55 -16.54
CA ARG A 266 -3.45 17.01 -16.88
C ARG A 266 -2.75 17.62 -15.64
N ILE A 267 -3.44 18.49 -14.90
CA ILE A 267 -2.93 19.12 -13.67
C ILE A 267 -2.61 18.04 -12.63
N SER A 268 -3.55 17.12 -12.37
CA SER A 268 -3.36 16.07 -11.37
C SER A 268 -2.19 15.15 -11.71
N MET A 269 -2.01 14.82 -12.98
CA MET A 269 -0.95 13.95 -13.47
C MET A 269 0.45 14.56 -13.36
N GLY A 270 0.57 15.88 -13.56
CA GLY A 270 1.83 16.63 -13.40
C GLY A 270 2.24 16.85 -11.95
N SER A 271 1.40 16.47 -10.96
CA SER A 271 1.65 16.75 -9.55
C SER A 271 2.66 15.79 -8.93
N ASP A 272 3.38 16.27 -7.90
CA ASP A 272 4.25 15.45 -7.08
C ASP A 272 3.48 14.33 -6.35
N GLN A 273 2.23 14.57 -5.99
CA GLN A 273 1.38 13.53 -5.41
C GLN A 273 1.13 12.37 -6.38
N SER A 274 0.90 12.66 -7.66
CA SER A 274 0.77 11.62 -8.67
C SER A 274 2.07 10.83 -8.83
N ARG A 275 3.21 11.54 -8.96
CA ARG A 275 4.53 10.90 -9.04
C ARG A 275 4.79 9.98 -7.83
N SER A 276 4.49 10.47 -6.64
CA SER A 276 4.66 9.73 -5.37
C SER A 276 3.77 8.49 -5.29
N LEU A 277 2.48 8.61 -5.64
CA LEU A 277 1.52 7.50 -5.56
C LEU A 277 1.77 6.45 -6.66
N VAL A 278 2.23 6.86 -7.83
CA VAL A 278 2.68 5.97 -8.91
C VAL A 278 3.97 5.25 -8.48
N HIS A 279 4.94 5.96 -7.89
CA HIS A 279 6.15 5.35 -7.33
C HIS A 279 5.79 4.29 -6.29
N ALA A 280 4.98 4.63 -5.28
CA ALA A 280 4.55 3.68 -4.24
C ALA A 280 3.90 2.42 -4.82
N PHE A 281 3.08 2.57 -5.86
CA PHE A 281 2.45 1.44 -6.55
C PHE A 281 3.45 0.51 -7.24
N PHE A 282 4.47 1.06 -7.91
CA PHE A 282 5.50 0.24 -8.54
C PHE A 282 6.50 -0.32 -7.54
N ALA A 283 6.87 0.43 -6.51
CA ALA A 283 7.74 0.00 -5.42
C ALA A 283 7.21 -1.26 -4.72
N GLU A 284 5.92 -1.30 -4.37
CA GLU A 284 5.27 -2.48 -3.77
C GLU A 284 5.35 -3.73 -4.67
N ARG A 285 5.23 -3.55 -5.98
CA ARG A 285 5.36 -4.66 -6.95
C ARG A 285 6.81 -5.08 -7.14
N GLN A 286 7.73 -4.13 -7.04
CA GLN A 286 9.15 -4.37 -7.20
C GLN A 286 9.75 -5.08 -5.99
N ALA A 287 9.31 -4.76 -4.77
CA ALA A 287 9.75 -5.39 -3.53
C ALA A 287 9.59 -6.92 -3.55
N GLY A 288 8.56 -7.42 -4.26
CA GLY A 288 8.35 -8.85 -4.47
C GLY A 288 9.33 -9.54 -5.45
N LYS A 289 10.22 -8.78 -6.12
CA LYS A 289 11.20 -9.30 -7.08
C LYS A 289 12.60 -9.24 -6.48
N ILE A 290 13.14 -10.39 -6.14
CA ILE A 290 14.47 -10.49 -5.53
C ILE A 290 15.48 -10.83 -6.64
N PRO A 291 16.49 -10.00 -6.91
CA PRO A 291 17.34 -10.13 -8.11
C PRO A 291 18.06 -11.46 -8.27
N ASP A 292 18.52 -12.05 -7.15
CA ASP A 292 19.29 -13.30 -7.14
C ASP A 292 18.40 -14.56 -7.00
N ILE A 293 17.07 -14.42 -7.04
CA ILE A 293 16.10 -15.52 -6.94
C ILE A 293 15.28 -15.59 -8.23
N SER A 294 15.42 -16.73 -8.95
CA SER A 294 14.67 -16.96 -10.19
C SER A 294 13.18 -17.12 -9.92
N SER A 295 12.34 -16.68 -10.87
CA SER A 295 10.89 -16.96 -10.87
C SER A 295 10.56 -18.47 -10.89
N ASP A 296 11.49 -19.31 -11.33
CA ASP A 296 11.34 -20.76 -11.41
C ASP A 296 11.82 -21.48 -10.14
N THR A 297 12.22 -20.73 -9.11
CA THR A 297 12.60 -21.30 -7.82
C THR A 297 11.44 -22.11 -7.23
N ILE A 298 11.70 -23.37 -6.88
CA ILE A 298 10.68 -24.25 -6.30
C ILE A 298 10.35 -23.75 -4.89
N LEU A 299 9.08 -23.41 -4.69
CA LEU A 299 8.58 -22.93 -3.41
C LEU A 299 8.23 -24.11 -2.50
N ARG A 300 8.54 -23.98 -1.21
CA ARG A 300 8.02 -24.88 -0.17
C ARG A 300 6.59 -24.46 0.16
N PRO A 301 5.57 -25.32 -0.03
CA PRO A 301 4.19 -24.96 0.28
C PRO A 301 4.01 -24.82 1.80
N ILE A 302 3.34 -23.75 2.23
CA ILE A 302 3.05 -23.51 3.66
C ILE A 302 1.55 -23.71 3.88
N LYS A 303 1.19 -24.92 4.30
CA LYS A 303 -0.21 -25.32 4.55
C LYS A 303 -0.56 -25.32 6.03
N LYS A 304 0.43 -25.35 6.92
CA LYS A 304 0.28 -25.37 8.38
C LYS A 304 1.44 -24.61 9.03
N ALA A 305 1.12 -23.74 9.98
CA ALA A 305 2.13 -22.99 10.72
C ALA A 305 2.12 -23.36 12.21
N ALA A 306 3.30 -23.35 12.85
CA ALA A 306 3.43 -23.35 14.29
C ALA A 306 3.95 -21.98 14.75
N ILE A 307 3.30 -21.41 15.77
CA ILE A 307 3.71 -20.14 16.38
C ILE A 307 4.08 -20.42 17.83
N ILE A 308 5.29 -20.06 18.23
CA ILE A 308 5.80 -20.26 19.59
C ILE A 308 5.78 -18.92 20.32
N GLY A 309 5.03 -18.88 21.43
CA GLY A 309 4.72 -17.67 22.18
C GLY A 309 3.29 -17.19 21.91
N ALA A 310 2.43 -17.16 22.95
CA ALA A 310 1.06 -16.69 22.88
C ALA A 310 0.90 -15.23 23.31
N GLY A 311 1.96 -14.45 23.26
CA GLY A 311 1.96 -13.02 23.56
C GLY A 311 1.22 -12.18 22.52
N THR A 312 1.37 -10.84 22.60
CA THR A 312 0.73 -9.91 21.65
C THR A 312 1.16 -10.19 20.21
N MET A 313 2.45 -10.40 19.98
CA MET A 313 2.97 -10.67 18.63
C MET A 313 2.56 -12.05 18.14
N GLY A 314 2.80 -13.14 18.91
CA GLY A 314 2.44 -14.49 18.48
C GLY A 314 0.95 -14.66 18.23
N GLY A 315 0.09 -14.09 19.08
CA GLY A 315 -1.36 -14.07 18.83
C GLY A 315 -1.75 -13.34 17.55
N GLY A 316 -1.15 -12.17 17.29
CA GLY A 316 -1.39 -11.40 16.06
C GLY A 316 -0.87 -12.11 14.80
N ILE A 317 0.28 -12.80 14.89
CA ILE A 317 0.85 -13.63 13.81
C ILE A 317 -0.10 -14.80 13.52
N ALA A 318 -0.54 -15.52 14.56
CA ALA A 318 -1.53 -16.60 14.42
C ALA A 318 -2.80 -16.13 13.71
N MET A 319 -3.35 -14.97 14.11
CA MET A 319 -4.50 -14.36 13.43
C MET A 319 -4.22 -14.08 11.94
N SER A 320 -3.02 -13.64 11.57
CA SER A 320 -2.68 -13.39 10.15
C SER A 320 -2.78 -14.66 9.30
N PHE A 321 -2.29 -15.79 9.80
CA PHE A 321 -2.37 -17.08 9.12
C PHE A 321 -3.80 -17.62 9.03
N VAL A 322 -4.55 -17.65 10.14
CA VAL A 322 -5.91 -18.19 10.11
C VAL A 322 -6.88 -17.32 9.32
N ASN A 323 -6.64 -16.01 9.23
CA ASN A 323 -7.38 -15.11 8.35
C ASN A 323 -7.19 -15.45 6.87
N ALA A 324 -6.03 -15.99 6.50
CA ALA A 324 -5.72 -16.50 5.16
C ALA A 324 -6.16 -17.96 4.95
N GLY A 325 -6.74 -18.59 5.97
CA GLY A 325 -7.20 -19.97 5.88
C GLY A 325 -6.19 -21.02 6.29
N VAL A 326 -4.97 -20.65 6.70
CA VAL A 326 -3.89 -21.55 7.12
C VAL A 326 -4.07 -21.95 8.59
N PRO A 327 -4.19 -23.24 8.92
CA PRO A 327 -4.26 -23.73 10.29
C PRO A 327 -2.98 -23.39 11.08
N VAL A 328 -3.15 -23.11 12.37
CA VAL A 328 -2.04 -22.74 13.27
C VAL A 328 -2.05 -23.61 14.50
N ILE A 329 -0.86 -24.08 14.89
CA ILE A 329 -0.61 -24.56 16.26
C ILE A 329 0.04 -23.42 17.03
N LEU A 330 -0.65 -22.93 18.06
CA LEU A 330 -0.14 -21.90 18.98
C LEU A 330 0.44 -22.59 20.21
N ILE A 331 1.75 -22.48 20.38
CA ILE A 331 2.51 -23.15 21.44
C ILE A 331 2.95 -22.11 22.49
N GLU A 332 2.61 -22.39 23.75
CA GLU A 332 3.05 -21.60 24.89
C GLU A 332 3.27 -22.52 26.09
N THR A 333 4.44 -22.43 26.72
CA THR A 333 4.82 -23.37 27.80
C THR A 333 3.98 -23.22 29.07
N SER A 334 3.46 -22.00 29.34
CA SER A 334 2.54 -21.74 30.45
C SER A 334 1.09 -21.92 29.99
N ARG A 335 0.33 -22.77 30.66
CA ARG A 335 -1.12 -22.93 30.41
C ARG A 335 -1.90 -21.63 30.62
N GLU A 336 -1.52 -20.85 31.62
CA GLU A 336 -2.14 -19.55 31.93
C GLU A 336 -1.87 -18.56 30.79
N ASN A 337 -0.62 -18.41 30.36
CA ASN A 337 -0.26 -17.52 29.27
C ASN A 337 -0.92 -17.95 27.95
N LEU A 338 -1.06 -19.24 27.70
CA LEU A 338 -1.77 -19.79 26.55
C LEU A 338 -3.25 -19.40 26.55
N ALA A 339 -3.92 -19.58 27.69
CA ALA A 339 -5.33 -19.21 27.87
C ALA A 339 -5.53 -17.69 27.69
N ASN A 340 -4.65 -16.87 28.26
CA ASN A 340 -4.65 -15.42 28.10
C ASN A 340 -4.43 -15.02 26.63
N GLY A 341 -3.55 -15.71 25.91
CA GLY A 341 -3.30 -15.48 24.49
C GLY A 341 -4.53 -15.78 23.64
N ILE A 342 -5.19 -16.92 23.85
CA ILE A 342 -6.42 -17.28 23.14
C ILE A 342 -7.55 -16.27 23.43
N SER A 343 -7.74 -15.92 24.71
CA SER A 343 -8.75 -14.92 25.11
C SER A 343 -8.54 -13.56 24.41
N ARG A 344 -7.28 -13.14 24.22
CA ARG A 344 -6.92 -11.93 23.50
C ARG A 344 -7.28 -12.01 22.01
N ILE A 345 -7.00 -13.16 21.37
CA ILE A 345 -7.39 -13.41 19.97
C ILE A 345 -8.91 -13.33 19.82
N GLU A 346 -9.67 -13.99 20.71
CA GLU A 346 -11.13 -13.95 20.71
C GLU A 346 -11.67 -12.51 20.87
N SER A 347 -11.09 -11.75 21.83
CA SER A 347 -11.47 -10.35 22.07
C SER A 347 -11.26 -9.47 20.82
N ASN A 348 -10.15 -9.67 20.09
CA ASN A 348 -9.87 -8.96 18.84
C ASN A 348 -10.91 -9.29 17.75
N TYR A 349 -11.30 -10.56 17.62
CA TYR A 349 -12.35 -10.96 16.69
C TYR A 349 -13.73 -10.44 17.11
N LYS A 350 -14.12 -10.53 18.37
CA LYS A 350 -15.36 -9.94 18.90
C LYS A 350 -15.46 -8.44 18.60
N THR A 351 -14.34 -7.73 18.73
CA THR A 351 -14.26 -6.31 18.37
C THR A 351 -14.50 -6.10 16.87
N SER A 352 -14.00 -6.98 16.01
CA SER A 352 -14.21 -6.93 14.57
C SER A 352 -15.66 -7.23 14.18
N VAL A 353 -16.31 -8.20 14.84
CA VAL A 353 -17.73 -8.51 14.68
C VAL A 353 -18.59 -7.32 15.10
N LYS A 354 -18.34 -6.74 16.28
CA LYS A 354 -19.07 -5.55 16.78
C LYS A 354 -18.97 -4.35 15.81
N ARG A 355 -17.89 -4.25 15.04
CA ARG A 355 -17.70 -3.21 14.02
C ARG A 355 -18.26 -3.57 12.64
N GLY A 356 -18.94 -4.72 12.51
CA GLY A 356 -19.50 -5.20 11.23
C GLY A 356 -18.45 -5.57 10.18
N ARG A 357 -17.20 -5.86 10.58
CA ARG A 357 -16.10 -6.24 9.67
C ARG A 357 -15.95 -7.75 9.53
N LEU A 358 -16.65 -8.51 10.34
CA LEU A 358 -16.60 -9.96 10.41
C LEU A 358 -17.95 -10.47 10.92
N THR A 359 -18.44 -11.61 10.43
CA THR A 359 -19.60 -12.29 11.00
C THR A 359 -19.20 -13.20 12.16
N GLU A 360 -20.16 -13.59 13.00
CA GLU A 360 -19.90 -14.56 14.08
C GLU A 360 -19.50 -15.93 13.53
N GLU A 361 -20.09 -16.35 12.41
CA GLU A 361 -19.74 -17.59 11.72
C GLU A 361 -18.30 -17.58 11.22
N GLU A 362 -17.89 -16.50 10.54
CA GLU A 362 -16.50 -16.32 10.11
C GLU A 362 -15.52 -16.31 11.29
N MET A 363 -15.90 -15.69 12.42
CA MET A 363 -15.11 -15.72 13.65
C MET A 363 -14.94 -17.14 14.15
N ALA A 364 -16.02 -17.92 14.23
CA ALA A 364 -15.98 -19.32 14.67
C ALA A 364 -15.09 -20.19 13.76
N ILE A 365 -15.20 -20.02 12.43
CA ILE A 365 -14.34 -20.71 11.45
C ILE A 365 -12.86 -20.36 11.66
N ARG A 366 -12.51 -19.09 11.91
CA ARG A 366 -11.14 -18.67 12.12
C ARG A 366 -10.58 -19.23 13.44
N LEU A 367 -11.35 -19.17 14.52
CA LEU A 367 -10.94 -19.72 15.82
C LEU A 367 -10.76 -21.25 15.78
N SER A 368 -11.58 -21.99 15.02
CA SER A 368 -11.45 -23.43 14.87
C SER A 368 -10.17 -23.88 14.16
N ARG A 369 -9.47 -22.98 13.47
CA ARG A 369 -8.17 -23.23 12.84
C ARG A 369 -6.99 -23.06 13.78
N ILE A 370 -7.21 -22.65 15.04
CA ILE A 370 -6.15 -22.50 16.05
C ILE A 370 -6.20 -23.71 16.97
N THR A 371 -5.11 -24.47 17.00
CA THR A 371 -4.89 -25.53 17.99
C THR A 371 -3.94 -25.01 19.06
N ALA A 372 -4.38 -24.97 20.30
CA ALA A 372 -3.57 -24.53 21.43
C ALA A 372 -2.78 -25.72 22.01
N SER A 373 -1.49 -25.56 22.26
CA SER A 373 -0.64 -26.60 22.85
C SER A 373 0.37 -26.03 23.84
N THR A 374 0.76 -26.90 24.82
CA THR A 374 1.88 -26.61 25.71
C THR A 374 3.11 -27.49 25.40
N SER A 375 3.09 -28.21 24.29
CA SER A 375 4.14 -29.14 23.89
C SER A 375 4.78 -28.78 22.57
N TYR A 376 6.10 -28.65 22.55
CA TYR A 376 6.86 -28.45 21.29
C TYR A 376 6.71 -29.62 20.31
N LYS A 377 6.38 -30.85 20.77
CA LYS A 377 6.18 -32.01 19.88
C LYS A 377 5.06 -31.80 18.86
N ASP A 378 4.09 -31.00 19.20
CA ASP A 378 2.90 -30.79 18.36
C ASP A 378 3.18 -29.94 17.11
N MET A 379 4.38 -29.31 17.00
CA MET A 379 4.80 -28.63 15.77
C MET A 379 5.31 -29.57 14.68
N GLY A 380 5.44 -30.86 14.94
CA GLY A 380 6.16 -31.82 14.10
C GLY A 380 5.69 -31.97 12.66
N ASP A 381 4.46 -31.56 12.34
CA ASP A 381 3.88 -31.58 10.98
C ASP A 381 3.71 -30.18 10.35
N SER A 382 4.26 -29.14 11.00
CA SER A 382 4.17 -27.76 10.49
C SER A 382 5.21 -27.48 9.40
N ASP A 383 4.79 -26.73 8.38
CA ASP A 383 5.64 -26.34 7.24
C ASP A 383 6.55 -25.16 7.59
N ILE A 384 6.08 -24.29 8.48
CA ILE A 384 6.82 -23.16 9.04
C ILE A 384 6.64 -23.09 10.56
N VAL A 385 7.72 -22.80 11.26
CA VAL A 385 7.71 -22.54 12.70
C VAL A 385 8.22 -21.13 12.93
N ILE A 386 7.39 -20.27 13.55
CA ILE A 386 7.74 -18.88 13.86
C ILE A 386 7.85 -18.70 15.36
N GLU A 387 9.04 -18.35 15.82
CA GLU A 387 9.30 -18.03 17.22
C GLU A 387 8.98 -16.56 17.48
N ALA A 388 8.16 -16.29 18.49
CA ALA A 388 7.73 -14.98 18.95
C ALA A 388 7.73 -14.88 20.50
N VAL A 389 8.82 -15.38 21.13
CA VAL A 389 9.05 -15.33 22.57
C VAL A 389 9.80 -14.06 22.98
N TYR A 390 10.23 -13.97 24.26
CA TYR A 390 10.97 -12.82 24.77
C TYR A 390 12.24 -12.54 23.97
N GLU A 391 12.57 -11.23 23.83
CA GLU A 391 13.67 -10.70 23.01
C GLU A 391 15.03 -10.83 23.74
N GLU A 392 15.38 -12.08 24.11
CA GLU A 392 16.61 -12.45 24.81
C GLU A 392 17.30 -13.61 24.09
N ILE A 393 18.61 -13.45 23.80
CA ILE A 393 19.35 -14.40 22.97
C ILE A 393 19.39 -15.82 23.57
N ASP A 394 19.49 -15.93 24.90
CA ASP A 394 19.55 -17.23 25.58
C ASP A 394 18.20 -17.94 25.61
N VAL A 395 17.10 -17.18 25.73
CA VAL A 395 15.74 -17.71 25.58
C VAL A 395 15.56 -18.26 24.19
N LYS A 396 15.91 -17.49 23.15
CA LYS A 396 15.81 -17.93 21.76
C LYS A 396 16.70 -19.12 21.45
N ARG A 397 17.92 -19.20 22.02
CA ARG A 397 18.79 -20.37 21.90
C ARG A 397 18.11 -21.66 22.38
N ASN A 398 17.46 -21.60 23.52
CA ASN A 398 16.76 -22.77 24.08
C ASN A 398 15.57 -23.15 23.23
N VAL A 399 14.77 -22.18 22.78
CA VAL A 399 13.62 -22.41 21.93
C VAL A 399 14.05 -22.97 20.55
N PHE A 400 15.09 -22.44 19.93
CA PHE A 400 15.58 -22.93 18.63
C PHE A 400 16.14 -24.36 18.70
N LYS A 401 16.70 -24.79 19.83
CA LYS A 401 17.08 -26.22 20.05
C LYS A 401 15.84 -27.13 20.05
N GLU A 402 14.74 -26.69 20.66
CA GLU A 402 13.49 -27.46 20.66
C GLU A 402 12.83 -27.45 19.28
N ILE A 403 12.89 -26.32 18.58
CA ILE A 403 12.43 -26.19 17.17
C ILE A 403 13.21 -27.19 16.29
N ASP A 404 14.53 -27.20 16.36
CA ASP A 404 15.37 -28.09 15.56
C ASP A 404 15.09 -29.57 15.86
N ARG A 405 14.79 -29.87 17.12
CA ARG A 405 14.52 -31.26 17.60
C ARG A 405 13.15 -31.77 17.12
N PHE A 406 12.10 -30.95 17.13
CA PHE A 406 10.73 -31.40 16.96
C PHE A 406 10.08 -31.02 15.65
N SER A 407 10.59 -30.03 14.94
CA SER A 407 10.06 -29.69 13.62
C SER A 407 10.56 -30.68 12.56
N ARG A 408 9.77 -30.85 11.51
CA ARG A 408 10.17 -31.71 10.36
C ARG A 408 11.42 -31.13 9.66
N GLY A 409 12.19 -32.02 9.02
CA GLY A 409 13.51 -31.68 8.46
C GLY A 409 13.50 -30.62 7.37
N ASP A 410 12.39 -30.47 6.64
CA ASP A 410 12.20 -29.49 5.57
C ASP A 410 11.36 -28.27 6.00
N ALA A 411 11.00 -28.14 7.29
CA ALA A 411 10.28 -26.99 7.80
C ALA A 411 11.13 -25.71 7.71
N ILE A 412 10.46 -24.58 7.42
CA ILE A 412 11.05 -23.25 7.51
C ILE A 412 11.08 -22.81 8.97
N LEU A 413 12.23 -22.31 9.43
CA LEU A 413 12.42 -21.85 10.81
C LEU A 413 12.56 -20.34 10.82
N ALA A 414 11.67 -19.65 11.53
CA ALA A 414 11.63 -18.21 11.55
C ALA A 414 11.67 -17.64 12.97
N THR A 415 12.33 -16.51 13.14
CA THR A 415 12.29 -15.71 14.37
C THR A 415 11.63 -14.36 14.11
N ASN A 416 10.74 -13.96 15.03
CA ASN A 416 10.12 -12.61 15.00
C ASN A 416 10.93 -11.61 15.84
N THR A 417 12.25 -11.76 15.92
CA THR A 417 13.10 -10.76 16.58
C THR A 417 12.98 -9.41 15.88
N SER A 418 13.14 -8.33 16.65
CA SER A 418 13.18 -6.95 16.13
C SER A 418 14.60 -6.37 16.08
N THR A 419 15.56 -6.97 16.80
CA THR A 419 16.90 -6.39 16.97
C THR A 419 18.02 -7.42 17.05
N LEU A 420 17.73 -8.67 17.41
CA LEU A 420 18.77 -9.67 17.61
C LEU A 420 19.31 -10.20 16.27
N ASP A 421 20.61 -10.53 16.30
CA ASP A 421 21.34 -11.03 15.14
C ASP A 421 20.82 -12.38 14.67
N VAL A 422 20.12 -12.40 13.54
CA VAL A 422 19.53 -13.61 12.95
C VAL A 422 20.60 -14.60 12.51
N ASN A 423 21.82 -14.14 12.16
CA ASN A 423 22.95 -15.02 11.85
C ASN A 423 23.34 -15.87 13.07
N LYS A 424 23.36 -15.24 14.27
CA LYS A 424 23.65 -15.96 15.52
C LYS A 424 22.52 -16.95 15.88
N ILE A 425 21.26 -16.54 15.66
CA ILE A 425 20.10 -17.41 15.92
C ILE A 425 20.12 -18.63 15.00
N ALA A 426 20.48 -18.46 13.73
CA ALA A 426 20.57 -19.55 12.77
C ALA A 426 21.57 -20.64 13.19
N LEU A 427 22.64 -20.26 13.90
CA LEU A 427 23.65 -21.20 14.40
C LEU A 427 23.19 -22.02 15.62
N PHE A 428 21.99 -21.76 16.17
CA PHE A 428 21.43 -22.58 17.25
C PHE A 428 20.77 -23.87 16.73
N THR A 429 20.67 -24.03 15.41
CA THR A 429 20.11 -25.22 14.73
C THR A 429 21.19 -25.93 13.91
N ASN A 430 20.94 -27.22 13.56
CA ASN A 430 21.81 -27.97 12.65
C ASN A 430 21.53 -27.65 11.15
N ARG A 431 20.57 -26.80 10.83
CA ARG A 431 20.14 -26.41 9.48
C ARG A 431 19.96 -24.91 9.35
N PRO A 432 21.04 -24.13 9.53
CA PRO A 432 20.99 -22.65 9.47
C PRO A 432 20.51 -22.12 8.12
N GLU A 433 20.61 -22.91 7.04
CA GLU A 433 20.06 -22.57 5.72
C GLU A 433 18.53 -22.52 5.68
N SER A 434 17.86 -23.14 6.66
CA SER A 434 16.40 -23.09 6.81
C SER A 434 15.92 -21.95 7.71
N VAL A 435 16.82 -21.13 8.26
CA VAL A 435 16.51 -20.05 9.21
C VAL A 435 16.50 -18.68 8.56
N LEU A 436 15.51 -17.86 8.94
CA LEU A 436 15.44 -16.44 8.60
C LEU A 436 14.67 -15.65 9.67
N GLY A 437 14.75 -14.32 9.61
CA GLY A 437 13.86 -13.46 10.39
C GLY A 437 12.54 -13.17 9.66
N THR A 438 11.46 -13.12 10.42
CA THR A 438 10.15 -12.65 9.95
C THR A 438 9.67 -11.57 10.92
N HIS A 439 10.16 -10.34 10.71
CA HIS A 439 9.84 -9.23 11.59
C HIS A 439 8.46 -8.67 11.24
N PHE A 440 7.44 -9.09 12.01
CA PHE A 440 6.09 -8.55 11.95
C PHE A 440 5.98 -7.29 12.80
N PHE A 441 5.14 -6.36 12.37
CA PHE A 441 4.90 -5.09 13.08
C PHE A 441 3.63 -5.17 13.94
N SER A 442 3.66 -4.55 15.10
CA SER A 442 2.53 -4.56 16.04
C SER A 442 1.44 -3.55 15.66
N PRO A 443 0.16 -3.93 15.69
CA PRO A 443 -0.42 -5.28 15.87
C PRO A 443 -0.27 -6.14 14.60
N ALA A 444 0.29 -7.35 14.75
CA ALA A 444 0.67 -8.17 13.60
C ALA A 444 -0.50 -8.55 12.68
N ASN A 445 -1.70 -8.69 13.19
CA ASN A 445 -2.92 -8.96 12.40
C ASN A 445 -3.43 -7.74 11.61
N VAL A 446 -2.90 -6.54 11.85
CA VAL A 446 -3.34 -5.28 11.23
C VAL A 446 -2.26 -4.71 10.31
N MET A 447 -1.04 -4.60 10.80
CA MET A 447 0.08 -3.99 10.07
C MET A 447 0.43 -4.80 8.83
N LYS A 448 0.66 -4.10 7.73
CA LYS A 448 0.88 -4.74 6.42
C LYS A 448 2.31 -5.20 6.18
N LEU A 449 3.28 -4.53 6.77
CA LEU A 449 4.70 -4.81 6.54
C LEU A 449 5.10 -6.15 7.16
N LEU A 450 5.95 -6.88 6.44
CA LEU A 450 6.76 -8.01 6.92
C LEU A 450 8.19 -7.81 6.40
N GLU A 451 9.14 -7.44 7.26
CA GLU A 451 10.56 -7.52 6.92
C GLU A 451 11.01 -8.98 6.97
N ILE A 452 11.49 -9.47 5.83
CA ILE A 452 12.03 -10.81 5.67
C ILE A 452 13.54 -10.69 5.79
N VAL A 453 14.05 -10.98 6.98
CA VAL A 453 15.46 -10.77 7.33
C VAL A 453 16.26 -11.99 6.89
N ARG A 454 17.02 -11.83 5.81
CA ARG A 454 17.83 -12.89 5.23
C ARG A 454 19.17 -13.00 5.94
N ALA A 455 19.39 -14.11 6.66
CA ALA A 455 20.69 -14.43 7.22
C ALA A 455 21.65 -14.91 6.12
N ASP A 456 22.96 -14.86 6.40
CA ASP A 456 24.02 -15.18 5.43
C ASP A 456 23.91 -16.58 4.82
N ARG A 457 23.38 -17.53 5.59
CA ARG A 457 23.21 -18.94 5.18
C ARG A 457 21.81 -19.27 4.67
N THR A 458 20.84 -18.37 4.78
CA THR A 458 19.45 -18.63 4.37
C THR A 458 19.37 -18.97 2.87
N SER A 459 18.81 -20.13 2.56
CA SER A 459 18.68 -20.59 1.19
C SER A 459 17.63 -19.79 0.38
N LYS A 460 17.82 -19.72 -0.94
CA LYS A 460 16.98 -18.93 -1.85
C LYS A 460 15.52 -19.39 -1.89
N ASP A 461 15.30 -20.70 -1.82
CA ASP A 461 13.96 -21.31 -1.81
C ASP A 461 13.18 -20.96 -0.54
N ILE A 462 13.86 -20.84 0.63
CA ILE A 462 13.27 -20.36 1.87
C ILE A 462 12.81 -18.92 1.74
N VAL A 463 13.68 -18.03 1.26
CA VAL A 463 13.32 -16.60 1.06
C VAL A 463 12.15 -16.49 0.09
N ALA A 464 12.18 -17.18 -1.04
CA ALA A 464 11.11 -17.19 -2.04
C ALA A 464 9.78 -17.70 -1.45
N SER A 465 9.84 -18.76 -0.65
CA SER A 465 8.65 -19.38 -0.02
C SER A 465 8.01 -18.43 1.01
N VAL A 466 8.83 -17.78 1.85
CA VAL A 466 8.33 -16.81 2.84
C VAL A 466 7.81 -15.54 2.17
N MET A 467 8.41 -15.11 1.04
CA MET A 467 7.87 -13.99 0.25
C MET A 467 6.50 -14.34 -0.36
N ALA A 468 6.31 -15.56 -0.87
CA ALA A 468 5.01 -16.03 -1.34
C ALA A 468 3.98 -16.11 -0.21
N MET A 469 4.36 -16.68 0.94
CA MET A 469 3.55 -16.74 2.15
C MET A 469 3.12 -15.33 2.61
N ALA A 470 4.03 -14.37 2.63
CA ALA A 470 3.71 -12.98 3.01
C ALA A 470 2.52 -12.45 2.20
N LYS A 471 2.51 -12.68 0.89
CA LYS A 471 1.40 -12.29 0.01
C LYS A 471 0.11 -13.04 0.35
N GLU A 472 0.18 -14.34 0.62
CA GLU A 472 -0.98 -15.18 0.97
C GLU A 472 -1.63 -14.73 2.27
N ILE A 473 -0.83 -14.37 3.29
CA ILE A 473 -1.33 -13.83 4.56
C ILE A 473 -1.58 -12.31 4.53
N ASN A 474 -1.70 -11.74 3.31
CA ASN A 474 -2.03 -10.33 3.05
C ASN A 474 -1.02 -9.34 3.67
N LYS A 475 0.27 -9.68 3.62
CA LYS A 475 1.41 -8.83 3.98
C LYS A 475 2.16 -8.34 2.75
N VAL A 476 2.85 -7.23 2.91
CA VAL A 476 3.84 -6.72 1.96
C VAL A 476 5.21 -7.13 2.48
N GLY A 477 5.78 -8.18 1.88
CA GLY A 477 7.09 -8.67 2.21
C GLY A 477 8.19 -7.81 1.59
N VAL A 478 9.23 -7.51 2.37
CA VAL A 478 10.45 -6.84 1.89
C VAL A 478 11.65 -7.59 2.43
N VAL A 479 12.57 -8.00 1.53
CA VAL A 479 13.81 -8.70 1.94
C VAL A 479 14.84 -7.68 2.40
N VAL A 480 15.40 -7.91 3.59
CA VAL A 480 16.42 -7.06 4.20
C VAL A 480 17.59 -7.90 4.75
N GLY A 481 18.74 -7.28 4.90
CA GLY A 481 19.93 -7.88 5.57
C GLY A 481 19.85 -7.82 7.08
N VAL A 482 20.82 -8.47 7.75
CA VAL A 482 20.92 -8.54 9.21
C VAL A 482 21.69 -7.34 9.75
N CYS A 483 21.06 -6.51 10.57
CA CYS A 483 21.70 -5.47 11.40
C CYS A 483 20.81 -5.18 12.63
N ASP A 484 21.32 -4.40 13.59
CA ASP A 484 20.53 -3.97 14.76
C ASP A 484 19.35 -3.09 14.31
N GLY A 485 18.13 -3.52 14.62
CA GLY A 485 16.88 -2.84 14.23
C GLY A 485 16.49 -3.01 12.76
N PHE A 486 17.21 -3.84 12.00
CA PHE A 486 17.03 -4.07 10.56
C PHE A 486 16.96 -2.75 9.79
N VAL A 487 16.08 -2.63 8.78
CA VAL A 487 15.98 -1.37 8.01
C VAL A 487 15.09 -0.35 8.73
N GLY A 488 13.89 -0.75 9.08
CA GLY A 488 12.90 0.19 9.59
C GLY A 488 13.25 0.80 10.93
N ASN A 489 13.57 -0.01 11.95
CA ASN A 489 13.94 0.48 13.28
C ASN A 489 15.31 1.18 13.29
N ARG A 490 16.25 0.78 12.42
CA ARG A 490 17.54 1.48 12.27
C ARG A 490 17.33 2.93 11.81
N MET A 491 16.42 3.16 10.85
CA MET A 491 16.09 4.52 10.39
C MET A 491 15.23 5.29 11.40
N LEU A 492 14.42 4.59 12.19
CA LEU A 492 13.56 5.21 13.19
C LEU A 492 14.37 5.85 14.34
N ALA A 493 15.49 5.25 14.70
CA ALA A 493 16.34 5.71 15.80
C ALA A 493 16.86 7.15 15.64
N PRO A 494 17.48 7.56 14.50
CA PRO A 494 17.86 8.96 14.30
C PRO A 494 16.65 9.91 14.25
N TYR A 495 15.53 9.49 13.70
CA TYR A 495 14.29 10.28 13.68
C TYR A 495 13.83 10.67 15.10
N PHE A 496 13.66 9.70 16.00
CA PHE A 496 13.26 9.98 17.39
C PHE A 496 14.31 10.77 18.15
N ARG A 497 15.58 10.47 17.96
CA ARG A 497 16.67 11.24 18.57
C ARG A 497 16.59 12.72 18.22
N GLN A 498 16.24 13.07 16.97
CA GLN A 498 16.06 14.47 16.60
C GLN A 498 14.81 15.07 17.22
N CYS A 499 13.73 14.32 17.35
CA CYS A 499 12.54 14.79 18.08
C CYS A 499 12.89 15.16 19.53
N ASP A 500 13.66 14.33 20.25
CA ASP A 500 14.10 14.60 21.61
C ASP A 500 14.99 15.85 21.70
N PHE A 501 15.95 16.02 20.77
CA PHE A 501 16.85 17.18 20.74
C PHE A 501 16.09 18.48 20.44
N LEU A 502 15.13 18.44 19.52
CA LEU A 502 14.28 19.58 19.21
C LEU A 502 13.49 20.03 20.45
N VAL A 503 13.01 19.07 21.26
CA VAL A 503 12.31 19.36 22.52
C VAL A 503 13.24 20.00 23.54
N GLU A 504 14.49 19.50 23.68
CA GLU A 504 15.48 20.11 24.57
C GLU A 504 15.85 21.56 24.13
N GLU A 505 15.84 21.83 22.80
CA GLU A 505 16.30 23.10 22.22
C GLU A 505 15.22 24.17 22.15
N GLY A 506 13.91 23.83 22.21
CA GLY A 506 12.90 24.88 22.19
C GLY A 506 11.48 24.46 21.85
N ALA A 507 11.30 23.43 21.02
CA ALA A 507 9.97 22.93 20.68
C ALA A 507 9.30 22.23 21.90
N MET A 508 7.99 22.05 21.82
CA MET A 508 7.24 21.16 22.70
C MET A 508 6.80 19.90 21.95
N PRO A 509 6.49 18.80 22.63
CA PRO A 509 6.02 17.57 21.97
C PRO A 509 4.87 17.80 20.99
N GLN A 510 3.90 18.65 21.36
CA GLN A 510 2.75 18.99 20.52
C GLN A 510 3.11 19.77 19.26
N ASP A 511 4.15 20.60 19.31
CA ASP A 511 4.59 21.39 18.14
C ASP A 511 5.16 20.45 17.09
N ILE A 512 6.04 19.53 17.48
CA ILE A 512 6.64 18.53 16.60
C ILE A 512 5.56 17.58 16.06
N ASP A 513 4.67 17.08 16.94
CA ASP A 513 3.58 16.20 16.53
C ASP A 513 2.67 16.86 15.48
N ASN A 514 2.31 18.13 15.68
CA ASN A 514 1.44 18.86 14.77
C ASN A 514 2.12 19.07 13.40
N VAL A 515 3.38 19.50 13.37
CA VAL A 515 4.14 19.69 12.12
C VAL A 515 4.25 18.38 11.33
N VAL A 516 4.53 17.27 12.01
CA VAL A 516 4.62 15.94 11.37
C VAL A 516 3.27 15.46 10.88
N GLU A 517 2.18 15.72 11.61
CA GLU A 517 0.82 15.39 11.17
C GLU A 517 0.37 16.28 9.99
N GLU A 518 0.72 17.56 9.96
CA GLU A 518 0.45 18.45 8.83
C GLU A 518 1.24 18.06 7.57
N TYR A 519 2.47 17.55 7.73
CA TYR A 519 3.22 16.96 6.62
C TYR A 519 2.50 15.75 6.00
N GLY A 520 1.67 15.04 6.79
CA GLY A 520 0.80 13.96 6.32
C GLY A 520 0.90 12.64 7.06
N PHE A 521 1.72 12.51 8.10
CA PHE A 521 1.68 11.35 8.98
C PHE A 521 0.34 11.30 9.73
N ARG A 522 -0.13 10.10 10.04
CA ARG A 522 -1.41 9.93 10.75
C ARG A 522 -1.35 10.33 12.21
N MET A 523 -0.15 10.36 12.77
CA MET A 523 0.11 10.62 14.18
C MET A 523 1.55 11.09 14.33
N GLY A 524 1.78 12.09 15.15
CA GLY A 524 3.09 12.60 15.45
C GLY A 524 3.92 11.65 16.33
N PRO A 525 5.26 11.83 16.39
CA PRO A 525 6.20 10.89 17.02
C PRO A 525 5.91 10.63 18.49
N PHE A 526 5.59 11.64 19.27
CA PHE A 526 5.35 11.49 20.71
C PHE A 526 4.01 10.80 21.00
N ARG A 527 2.97 11.08 20.19
CA ARG A 527 1.70 10.36 20.27
C ARG A 527 1.84 8.90 19.87
N VAL A 528 2.67 8.59 18.86
CA VAL A 528 3.00 7.21 18.46
C VAL A 528 3.74 6.50 19.58
N SER A 529 4.72 7.14 20.22
CA SER A 529 5.48 6.58 21.34
C SER A 529 4.58 6.24 22.51
N ASP A 530 3.66 7.12 22.88
CA ASP A 530 2.69 6.88 23.95
C ASP A 530 1.69 5.76 23.62
N LEU A 531 1.32 5.61 22.34
CA LEU A 531 0.46 4.51 21.87
C LEU A 531 1.18 3.17 21.92
N ALA A 532 2.45 3.12 21.51
CA ALA A 532 3.27 1.92 21.53
C ALA A 532 3.62 1.47 22.94
N GLY A 533 3.84 2.41 23.82
CA GLY A 533 4.28 2.22 25.20
C GLY A 533 5.77 2.51 25.39
N LEU A 534 6.05 3.53 26.19
CA LEU A 534 7.41 4.05 26.42
C LEU A 534 8.35 3.04 27.09
N ASP A 535 7.83 2.09 27.84
CA ASP A 535 8.60 1.01 28.46
C ASP A 535 9.38 0.15 27.47
N ILE A 536 8.87 -0.02 26.23
CA ILE A 536 9.58 -0.76 25.17
C ILE A 536 10.81 0.01 24.73
N SER A 537 10.66 1.29 24.39
CA SER A 537 11.77 2.17 23.99
C SER A 537 12.76 2.36 25.15
N TRP A 538 12.28 2.46 26.37
CA TRP A 538 13.10 2.56 27.57
C TRP A 538 13.96 1.32 27.81
N ALA A 539 13.44 0.12 27.60
CA ALA A 539 14.22 -1.12 27.68
C ALA A 539 15.33 -1.17 26.61
N ILE A 540 15.05 -0.71 25.39
CA ILE A 540 16.05 -0.61 24.31
C ILE A 540 17.14 0.39 24.68
N GLU A 541 16.78 1.58 25.19
CA GLU A 541 17.74 2.60 25.58
C GLU A 541 18.63 2.17 26.75
N LYS A 542 18.09 1.44 27.73
CA LYS A 542 18.90 0.86 28.84
C LYS A 542 19.95 -0.13 28.30
N ARG A 543 19.58 -0.97 27.35
CA ARG A 543 20.55 -1.91 26.73
C ARG A 543 21.61 -1.16 25.93
N ARG A 544 21.25 -0.11 25.19
CA ARG A 544 22.17 0.71 24.42
C ARG A 544 23.10 1.54 25.30
N ALA A 545 22.67 1.94 26.50
CA ALA A 545 23.47 2.70 27.44
C ALA A 545 24.78 1.97 27.83
N GLU A 546 24.78 0.63 27.83
CA GLU A 546 25.97 -0.17 28.16
C GLU A 546 27.11 -0.03 27.14
N THR A 547 26.80 0.33 25.89
CA THR A 547 27.76 0.41 24.78
C THR A 547 27.84 1.81 24.15
N ARG A 548 27.07 2.78 24.68
CA ARG A 548 27.06 4.15 24.15
C ARG A 548 28.41 4.84 24.41
N PRO A 549 29.01 5.51 23.40
CA PRO A 549 30.18 6.35 23.62
C PRO A 549 29.91 7.46 24.63
N LEU A 550 30.89 7.77 25.50
CA LEU A 550 30.73 8.75 26.57
C LEU A 550 30.52 10.19 26.06
N ASP A 551 31.03 10.49 24.88
CA ASP A 551 30.90 11.77 24.18
C ASP A 551 29.66 11.90 23.29
N GLU A 552 28.86 10.85 23.19
CA GLU A 552 27.63 10.89 22.40
C GLU A 552 26.53 11.70 23.11
N ARG A 553 26.03 12.77 22.45
CA ARG A 553 24.84 13.51 22.93
C ARG A 553 23.65 12.57 23.05
N PHE A 554 23.04 12.58 24.22
CA PHE A 554 21.89 11.75 24.57
C PHE A 554 20.86 12.56 25.35
N SER A 555 19.59 12.28 25.10
CA SER A 555 18.48 12.86 25.84
C SER A 555 17.98 11.89 26.92
N PRO A 556 18.00 12.26 28.22
CA PRO A 556 17.48 11.45 29.30
C PRO A 556 15.96 11.61 29.51
N LEU A 557 15.26 12.35 28.65
CA LEU A 557 13.83 12.68 28.84
C LEU A 557 12.98 11.43 28.96
N LEU A 558 13.17 10.44 28.06
CA LEU A 558 12.45 9.17 28.11
C LEU A 558 12.66 8.43 29.43
N ASP A 559 13.90 8.39 29.93
CA ASP A 559 14.24 7.75 31.21
C ASP A 559 13.51 8.42 32.38
N ARG A 560 13.54 9.77 32.44
CA ARG A 560 12.86 10.56 33.47
C ARG A 560 11.36 10.33 33.47
N ILE A 561 10.73 10.32 32.28
CA ILE A 561 9.29 10.10 32.15
C ILE A 561 8.92 8.68 32.63
N CYS A 562 9.70 7.68 32.22
CA CYS A 562 9.44 6.29 32.61
C CYS A 562 9.68 6.03 34.11
N GLN A 563 10.65 6.69 34.73
CA GLN A 563 10.89 6.60 36.19
C GLN A 563 9.68 7.09 37.00
N LEU A 564 8.85 7.96 36.47
CA LEU A 564 7.57 8.39 37.07
C LEU A 564 6.43 7.38 36.88
N GLY A 565 6.69 6.19 36.28
CA GLY A 565 5.66 5.19 35.99
C GLY A 565 4.77 5.55 34.78
N ARG A 566 5.19 6.52 33.97
CA ARG A 566 4.45 7.04 32.83
C ARG A 566 4.86 6.27 31.57
N TYR A 567 4.06 5.27 31.19
CA TYR A 567 4.36 4.41 30.04
C TYR A 567 3.44 4.64 28.82
N GLY A 568 2.81 5.81 28.74
CA GLY A 568 1.91 6.19 27.65
C GLY A 568 0.44 5.89 27.92
N GLN A 569 -0.35 5.68 26.87
CA GLN A 569 -1.80 5.50 26.97
C GLN A 569 -2.22 4.38 27.93
N LYS A 570 -1.47 3.30 28.01
CA LYS A 570 -1.77 2.15 28.86
C LYS A 570 -1.72 2.45 30.36
N THR A 571 -0.99 3.48 30.78
CA THR A 571 -0.91 3.96 32.16
C THR A 571 -1.65 5.28 32.37
N GLY A 572 -2.33 5.78 31.33
CA GLY A 572 -3.03 7.07 31.37
C GLY A 572 -2.13 8.29 31.24
N ALA A 573 -0.81 8.12 31.19
CA ALA A 573 0.16 9.20 31.03
C ALA A 573 1.47 8.70 30.38
N GLY A 574 2.08 9.54 29.58
CA GLY A 574 3.38 9.39 28.94
C GLY A 574 3.95 10.77 28.66
N TRP A 575 4.27 11.07 27.41
CA TRP A 575 4.54 12.44 26.94
C TRP A 575 3.31 13.35 27.06
N TYR A 576 2.12 12.74 27.03
CA TYR A 576 0.84 13.40 27.21
C TYR A 576 0.07 12.78 28.37
N LEU A 577 -0.96 13.49 28.81
CA LEU A 577 -1.98 12.99 29.71
C LEU A 577 -3.17 12.45 28.91
N TYR A 578 -3.77 11.34 29.38
CA TYR A 578 -4.91 10.67 28.76
C TYR A 578 -6.04 10.46 29.77
N GLU A 579 -6.86 11.48 29.96
CA GLU A 579 -8.00 11.43 30.89
C GLU A 579 -9.16 10.64 30.30
N GLY A 580 -9.27 9.36 30.67
CA GLY A 580 -10.41 8.51 30.31
C GLY A 580 -10.62 8.22 28.83
N GLY A 581 -9.63 8.52 27.95
CA GLY A 581 -9.78 8.42 26.51
C GLY A 581 -8.47 8.28 25.72
N ARG A 582 -8.56 8.50 24.40
CA ARG A 582 -7.42 8.46 23.47
C ARG A 582 -6.89 9.86 23.10
N LYS A 583 -7.50 10.91 23.65
CA LYS A 583 -7.10 12.28 23.35
C LYS A 583 -5.84 12.62 24.14
N ALA A 584 -4.77 12.95 23.44
CA ALA A 584 -3.54 13.45 24.02
C ALA A 584 -3.73 14.90 24.49
N ILE A 585 -3.42 15.17 25.76
CA ILE A 585 -3.51 16.49 26.40
C ILE A 585 -2.10 16.87 26.83
N PRO A 586 -1.56 18.05 26.43
CA PRO A 586 -0.30 18.55 26.95
C PRO A 586 -0.28 18.57 28.50
N ASP A 587 0.84 18.20 29.09
CA ASP A 587 0.96 18.01 30.55
C ASP A 587 2.06 18.89 31.12
N PRO A 588 1.74 19.79 32.10
CA PRO A 588 2.71 20.64 32.75
C PRO A 588 3.89 19.88 33.38
N VAL A 589 3.68 18.65 33.86
CA VAL A 589 4.77 17.79 34.38
C VAL A 589 5.85 17.52 33.32
N ILE A 590 5.44 17.29 32.09
CA ILE A 590 6.37 17.08 30.99
C ILE A 590 7.09 18.39 30.63
N GLU A 591 6.36 19.51 30.64
CA GLU A 591 6.98 20.82 30.37
C GLU A 591 8.05 21.13 31.42
N GLU A 592 7.80 20.88 32.73
CA GLU A 592 8.78 21.07 33.80
C GLU A 592 10.03 20.18 33.57
N ILE A 593 9.88 18.92 33.20
CA ILE A 593 11.00 18.00 32.90
C ILE A 593 11.83 18.52 31.72
N ILE A 594 11.17 19.03 30.68
CA ILE A 594 11.84 19.59 29.50
C ILE A 594 12.60 20.86 29.87
N TYR A 595 11.99 21.80 30.59
CA TYR A 595 12.66 23.03 31.01
C TYR A 595 13.84 22.76 31.95
N ALA A 596 13.68 21.84 32.91
CA ALA A 596 14.78 21.41 33.77
C ALA A 596 15.96 20.86 32.95
N ARG A 597 15.68 20.02 31.94
CA ARG A 597 16.71 19.46 31.07
C ARG A 597 17.41 20.51 30.23
N SER A 598 16.68 21.45 29.63
CA SER A 598 17.28 22.55 28.87
C SER A 598 18.20 23.41 29.77
N HIS A 599 17.81 23.68 31.00
CA HIS A 599 18.62 24.41 31.97
C HIS A 599 19.91 23.65 32.37
N GLU A 600 19.82 22.34 32.64
CA GLU A 600 20.98 21.49 32.93
C GLU A 600 22.03 21.52 31.78
N MET A 601 21.56 21.55 30.55
CA MET A 601 22.38 21.61 29.36
C MET A 601 22.90 23.04 29.06
N SER A 602 22.46 24.04 29.85
CA SER A 602 22.72 25.47 29.58
C SER A 602 22.28 25.91 28.17
N LEU A 603 21.20 25.30 27.68
CA LEU A 603 20.62 25.63 26.37
C LEU A 603 19.73 26.86 26.49
N ASN A 604 19.93 27.83 25.62
CA ASN A 604 18.99 28.91 25.41
C ASN A 604 17.88 28.41 24.50
N ARG A 605 16.71 28.12 25.06
CA ARG A 605 15.54 27.69 24.27
C ARG A 605 15.18 28.76 23.26
N ARG A 606 14.99 28.35 22.04
CA ARG A 606 14.64 29.19 20.88
C ARG A 606 13.35 28.74 20.21
N ILE A 607 12.78 29.59 19.40
CA ILE A 607 11.72 29.21 18.46
C ILE A 607 12.35 28.33 17.40
N ILE A 608 11.74 27.19 17.14
CA ILE A 608 12.14 26.27 16.08
C ILE A 608 11.07 26.30 15.00
N GLU A 609 11.44 26.65 13.79
CA GLU A 609 10.55 26.75 12.66
C GLU A 609 10.11 25.36 12.15
N ASP A 610 8.92 25.27 11.57
CA ASP A 610 8.34 24.02 11.09
C ASP A 610 9.24 23.32 10.07
N ASP A 611 9.88 24.07 9.17
CA ASP A 611 10.81 23.54 8.19
C ASP A 611 12.05 22.88 8.83
N GLU A 612 12.60 23.48 9.90
CA GLU A 612 13.71 22.86 10.64
C GLU A 612 13.27 21.55 11.32
N ILE A 613 12.07 21.52 11.91
CA ILE A 613 11.51 20.31 12.51
C ILE A 613 11.45 19.20 11.45
N LEU A 614 10.88 19.46 10.28
CA LEU A 614 10.76 18.50 9.20
C LEU A 614 12.12 18.06 8.66
N GLN A 615 13.03 18.99 8.41
CA GLN A 615 14.37 18.69 7.88
C GLN A 615 15.14 17.82 8.86
N ARG A 616 15.17 18.15 10.15
CA ARG A 616 15.89 17.35 11.14
C ARG A 616 15.30 15.96 11.28
N CYS A 617 13.99 15.83 11.32
CA CYS A 617 13.31 14.54 11.39
C CYS A 617 13.54 13.70 10.12
N LEU A 618 13.27 14.27 8.94
CA LEU A 618 13.26 13.51 7.69
C LEU A 618 14.68 13.28 7.14
N TYR A 619 15.57 14.28 7.20
CA TYR A 619 16.91 14.15 6.60
C TYR A 619 17.83 13.24 7.41
N SER A 620 17.65 13.17 8.74
CA SER A 620 18.35 12.16 9.54
C SER A 620 17.96 10.73 9.14
N MET A 621 16.69 10.51 8.86
CA MET A 621 16.14 9.26 8.38
C MET A 621 16.63 8.92 6.96
N ILE A 622 16.59 9.89 6.04
CA ILE A 622 17.08 9.75 4.67
C ILE A 622 18.55 9.39 4.63
N ASN A 623 19.37 10.09 5.43
CA ASN A 623 20.80 9.83 5.52
C ASN A 623 21.08 8.40 6.02
N GLU A 624 20.34 7.94 7.04
CA GLU A 624 20.48 6.56 7.52
C GLU A 624 20.00 5.54 6.48
N GLY A 625 18.93 5.84 5.72
CA GLY A 625 18.49 5.03 4.58
C GLY A 625 19.56 4.89 3.51
N ALA A 626 20.28 5.96 3.20
CA ALA A 626 21.41 5.94 2.27
C ALA A 626 22.57 5.07 2.77
N LYS A 627 22.90 5.12 4.08
CA LYS A 627 23.89 4.22 4.71
C LYS A 627 23.46 2.75 4.64
N ILE A 628 22.19 2.46 4.85
CA ILE A 628 21.63 1.11 4.72
C ILE A 628 21.80 0.56 3.30
N LEU A 629 21.66 1.40 2.28
CA LEU A 629 21.95 1.02 0.89
C LEU A 629 23.43 0.79 0.63
N GLU A 630 24.31 1.63 1.19
CA GLU A 630 25.78 1.44 1.13
C GLU A 630 26.19 0.10 1.75
N ASP A 631 25.60 -0.23 2.90
CA ASP A 631 25.89 -1.47 3.63
C ASP A 631 25.30 -2.71 2.93
N GLY A 632 24.49 -2.54 1.86
CA GLY A 632 23.85 -3.64 1.14
C GLY A 632 22.73 -4.34 1.92
N LEU A 633 22.16 -3.67 2.93
CA LEU A 633 21.12 -4.21 3.82
C LEU A 633 19.69 -4.06 3.24
N ALA A 634 19.51 -3.18 2.30
CA ALA A 634 18.34 -3.09 1.44
C ALA A 634 18.76 -3.23 -0.03
N ILE A 635 17.93 -3.90 -0.83
CA ILE A 635 18.24 -4.16 -2.24
C ILE A 635 18.09 -2.87 -3.06
N ARG A 636 17.09 -2.05 -2.73
CA ARG A 636 16.69 -0.85 -3.47
C ARG A 636 16.26 0.25 -2.50
N SER A 637 16.38 1.49 -2.94
CA SER A 637 15.81 2.63 -2.24
C SER A 637 14.28 2.53 -2.14
N SER A 638 13.64 2.02 -3.19
CA SER A 638 12.19 1.77 -3.21
C SER A 638 11.74 0.70 -2.22
N ASP A 639 12.59 -0.26 -1.82
CA ASP A 639 12.27 -1.21 -0.76
C ASP A 639 12.20 -0.51 0.61
N ILE A 640 13.08 0.46 0.86
CA ILE A 640 13.03 1.32 2.05
C ILE A 640 11.73 2.12 2.08
N ASP A 641 11.32 2.69 0.93
CA ASP A 641 10.06 3.42 0.83
C ASP A 641 8.87 2.51 1.19
N VAL A 642 8.84 1.27 0.69
CA VAL A 642 7.79 0.29 1.02
C VAL A 642 7.74 -0.03 2.51
N ILE A 643 8.90 -0.18 3.16
CA ILE A 643 9.01 -0.40 4.61
C ILE A 643 8.36 0.76 5.36
N TRP A 644 8.67 1.99 5.00
CA TRP A 644 8.15 3.16 5.68
C TRP A 644 6.66 3.43 5.41
N LEU A 645 6.20 3.14 4.20
CA LEU A 645 4.77 3.25 3.82
C LEU A 645 3.88 2.27 4.61
N HIS A 646 4.35 1.04 4.84
CA HIS A 646 3.54 -0.04 5.40
C HIS A 646 3.83 -0.35 6.88
N GLY A 647 5.00 0.02 7.38
CA GLY A 647 5.42 -0.23 8.77
C GLY A 647 5.33 0.98 9.68
N TYR A 648 5.62 2.17 9.16
CA TYR A 648 5.79 3.38 9.96
C TYR A 648 4.82 4.51 9.61
N GLY A 649 3.94 4.27 8.63
CA GLY A 649 2.87 5.23 8.29
C GLY A 649 3.36 6.48 7.58
N PHE A 650 4.52 6.43 6.91
CA PHE A 650 4.98 7.52 6.05
C PHE A 650 3.88 7.89 5.04
N PRO A 651 3.61 9.18 4.80
CA PRO A 651 2.50 9.59 3.94
C PRO A 651 2.65 9.05 2.52
N ARG A 652 1.70 8.22 2.09
CA ARG A 652 1.75 7.55 0.78
C ARG A 652 1.83 8.53 -0.39
N HIS A 653 1.19 9.69 -0.26
CA HIS A 653 1.22 10.75 -1.25
C HIS A 653 2.53 11.54 -1.31
N ARG A 654 3.51 11.17 -0.45
CA ARG A 654 4.90 11.64 -0.47
C ARG A 654 5.86 10.59 -1.04
N GLY A 655 5.41 9.34 -1.26
CA GLY A 655 6.15 8.28 -1.96
C GLY A 655 7.07 7.41 -1.11
N GLY A 656 7.43 7.83 0.08
CA GLY A 656 8.43 7.23 0.97
C GLY A 656 9.65 8.14 1.16
N PRO A 657 10.52 7.88 2.15
CA PRO A 657 11.60 8.79 2.51
C PRO A 657 12.65 8.96 1.41
N MET A 658 13.00 7.89 0.69
CA MET A 658 14.04 7.96 -0.35
C MET A 658 13.51 8.64 -1.62
N PHE A 659 12.29 8.34 -2.01
CA PHE A 659 11.62 9.02 -3.12
C PHE A 659 11.36 10.50 -2.80
N TYR A 660 11.01 10.83 -1.57
CA TYR A 660 10.86 12.21 -1.13
C TYR A 660 12.19 12.97 -1.24
N ALA A 661 13.32 12.34 -0.90
CA ALA A 661 14.63 12.94 -1.08
C ALA A 661 14.91 13.25 -2.57
N ASP A 662 14.54 12.36 -3.49
CA ASP A 662 14.66 12.61 -4.94
C ASP A 662 13.76 13.81 -5.38
N LEU A 663 12.57 13.97 -4.79
CA LEU A 663 11.68 15.11 -5.10
C LEU A 663 12.24 16.45 -4.62
N VAL A 664 12.84 16.47 -3.41
CA VAL A 664 13.49 17.67 -2.84
C VAL A 664 14.74 18.02 -3.59
N GLY A 665 15.42 16.99 -4.14
CA GLY A 665 16.74 17.09 -4.75
C GLY A 665 17.86 16.73 -3.78
N LEU A 666 18.65 15.71 -4.13
CA LEU A 666 19.68 15.16 -3.24
C LEU A 666 20.76 16.17 -2.87
N ARG A 667 21.03 17.15 -3.75
CA ARG A 667 21.99 18.24 -3.44
C ARG A 667 21.46 19.10 -2.29
N ASN A 668 20.18 19.50 -2.32
CA ASN A 668 19.58 20.29 -1.24
C ASN A 668 19.62 19.52 0.10
N VAL A 669 19.35 18.21 0.06
CA VAL A 669 19.43 17.35 1.26
C VAL A 669 20.88 17.32 1.79
N CYS A 670 21.88 17.13 0.90
CA CYS A 670 23.30 17.12 1.29
C CYS A 670 23.74 18.45 1.89
N ASP A 671 23.40 19.58 1.24
CA ASP A 671 23.81 20.90 1.68
C ASP A 671 23.26 21.20 3.09
N THR A 672 21.99 20.86 3.35
CA THR A 672 21.39 20.98 4.69
C THR A 672 22.05 20.04 5.71
N LEU A 673 22.36 18.80 5.32
CA LEU A 673 23.10 17.88 6.21
C LEU A 673 24.50 18.38 6.52
N ASP A 674 25.19 19.04 5.57
CA ASP A 674 26.50 19.67 5.80
C ASP A 674 26.40 20.88 6.75
N GLU A 675 25.31 21.64 6.69
CA GLU A 675 25.04 22.71 7.66
C GLU A 675 24.85 22.13 9.06
N PHE A 676 24.03 21.11 9.18
CA PHE A 676 23.78 20.41 10.43
C PHE A 676 25.06 19.72 10.97
N HIS A 677 25.89 19.16 10.08
CA HIS A 677 27.17 18.56 10.47
C HIS A 677 28.15 19.62 11.07
N ARG A 678 28.22 20.78 10.47
CA ARG A 678 29.05 21.89 10.99
C ARG A 678 28.58 22.39 12.37
N GLU A 679 27.27 22.37 12.59
CA GLU A 679 26.67 22.88 13.81
C GLU A 679 26.61 21.84 14.94
N TRP A 680 26.26 20.57 14.59
CA TRP A 680 25.95 19.53 15.58
C TRP A 680 26.79 18.25 15.45
N GLY A 681 27.80 18.23 14.58
CA GLY A 681 28.85 17.20 14.52
C GLY A 681 28.52 15.98 13.67
N ASP A 682 29.33 14.94 13.82
CA ASP A 682 29.53 13.82 12.86
C ASP A 682 28.29 12.96 12.60
N LYS A 683 27.29 12.93 13.49
CA LYS A 683 26.04 12.20 13.27
C LYS A 683 25.26 12.70 12.05
N TRP A 684 25.51 13.94 11.64
CA TRP A 684 24.90 14.58 10.48
C TRP A 684 25.71 14.46 9.19
N GLN A 685 26.93 13.88 9.26
CA GLN A 685 27.73 13.69 8.06
C GLN A 685 26.95 12.93 7.00
N PRO A 686 26.77 13.49 5.79
CA PRO A 686 26.12 12.80 4.69
C PRO A 686 26.82 11.47 4.37
N SER A 687 26.04 10.43 4.07
CA SER A 687 26.60 9.15 3.63
C SER A 687 27.36 9.31 2.31
N GLY A 688 28.33 8.44 2.05
CA GLY A 688 29.11 8.46 0.82
C GLY A 688 28.23 8.28 -0.42
N LEU A 689 27.23 7.39 -0.36
CA LEU A 689 26.29 7.18 -1.45
C LEU A 689 25.46 8.45 -1.73
N LEU A 690 24.87 9.05 -0.69
CA LEU A 690 24.08 10.27 -0.84
C LEU A 690 24.91 11.40 -1.45
N ARG A 691 26.15 11.59 -0.96
CA ARG A 691 27.09 12.56 -1.50
C ARG A 691 27.41 12.30 -2.97
N SER A 692 27.76 11.06 -3.30
CA SER A 692 28.10 10.66 -4.68
C SER A 692 26.94 10.88 -5.65
N LEU A 693 25.68 10.58 -5.22
CA LEU A 693 24.50 10.83 -6.04
C LEU A 693 24.23 12.33 -6.22
N ALA A 694 24.37 13.12 -5.14
CA ALA A 694 24.21 14.57 -5.19
C ALA A 694 25.25 15.23 -6.12
N ASP A 695 26.51 14.81 -6.03
CA ASP A 695 27.61 15.37 -6.84
C ASP A 695 27.48 15.01 -8.33
N SER A 696 26.90 13.87 -8.65
CA SER A 696 26.66 13.43 -10.03
C SER A 696 25.30 13.86 -10.59
N ASP A 697 24.54 14.70 -9.88
CA ASP A 697 23.19 15.13 -10.23
C ASP A 697 22.25 13.94 -10.57
N SER A 698 22.42 12.85 -9.84
CA SER A 698 21.67 11.60 -9.97
C SER A 698 20.63 11.47 -8.85
N SER A 699 19.82 10.42 -8.89
CA SER A 699 18.77 10.14 -7.92
C SER A 699 18.87 8.71 -7.37
N PHE A 700 18.22 8.41 -6.24
CA PHE A 700 18.07 7.05 -5.74
C PHE A 700 17.35 6.15 -6.75
N GLY A 701 16.32 6.69 -7.43
CA GLY A 701 15.61 5.96 -8.48
C GLY A 701 16.52 5.58 -9.68
N GLU A 702 17.52 6.39 -10.03
CA GLU A 702 18.52 6.05 -11.05
C GLU A 702 19.55 5.05 -10.54
N TRP A 703 19.92 5.15 -9.27
CA TRP A 703 20.78 4.18 -8.62
C TRP A 703 20.13 2.79 -8.62
N ASP A 704 18.85 2.67 -8.22
CA ASP A 704 18.10 1.42 -8.27
C ASP A 704 18.15 0.76 -9.66
N LYS A 705 17.95 1.55 -10.73
CA LYS A 705 18.01 1.03 -12.12
C LYS A 705 19.39 0.47 -12.50
N LYS A 706 20.47 1.03 -11.93
CA LYS A 706 21.85 0.54 -12.17
C LYS A 706 22.12 -0.75 -11.41
N GLN A 707 21.59 -0.90 -10.18
CA GLN A 707 21.76 -2.15 -9.39
C GLN A 707 21.03 -3.34 -9.99
N ILE A 708 19.84 -3.14 -10.57
CA ILE A 708 19.06 -4.21 -11.20
C ILE A 708 19.72 -4.76 -12.49
N LYS A 709 20.58 -3.96 -13.13
CA LYS A 709 21.30 -4.36 -14.36
C LYS A 709 22.62 -5.10 -14.11
N LYS A 710 23.13 -5.06 -12.87
CA LYS A 710 24.29 -5.85 -12.42
C LYS A 710 23.82 -7.23 -11.93
#